data_c10bfc826005706993a1cd3af104222d
#
_entry.id   c10bfc826005706993a1cd3af104222d
#
_cell.length_a   1.000
_cell.length_b   1.000
_cell.length_c   1.000
_cell.angle_alpha   90.00
_cell.angle_beta   90.00
_cell.angle_gamma   90.00
#
_symmetry.space_group_name_H-M   'P 1'
#
loop_
_entity.id
_entity.type
_entity.pdbx_description
1 polymer ?
#
loop_
_entity_poly.entity_id
_entity_poly.type
_entity_poly.pdbx_seq_one_letter_code
_entity_poly.pdbx_strand_id
1 'polypeptide(L)'
;MGKGTLWLAASLLSAPLMASEFSASFKGTDIQEFINIVGRNLQKTIIVDPSVRGQVNVRSYDLLNDEQYYQFFLNVLEVYGFAVVEMDNGVLKVIRDKDAKTSSIPVVDSKTQAQGDEVVTRVVAVRNVSVRELSPLLRQLNDNAGAGNVVHYDPANIIMITGRAAVVNRLAEIIERVDRAGDKEIDVVELNNASAAEMVRIVDALNKSADAKSTPEFLQPKLVADERTNAVLLSGDPKVRERLKRLIRQLDKEMASAGNNRVIYLKYANAEDLVDVLKGVSDNLQAEKQGNAKTTNTKNEVMIAAHADTNALILTAPPDIMRAMENIIAQLDIRRAQVLIEAMIVELSEGAGINLGIQYGSKENGVVQFGNSNVPIGQYLIGLEEAKDTTTTEQRFDNNNNLVDVEVTESGDFTTLGQVLSGANGAVLGLIMGDWTMLVNAVATDRESNILSSPSITVMDNGEASFIVGEEVPVVTGSTASSNNDNPFQTVERKEVGIKLKVTPQINEGDSVQLKIEQEVSNVLGANGAVDVRFSKRQLTTSVLIQDGQMIALGGLIQDQSNENESKIPLLGDIPILGHLFKSNNTSKGRTNLMVFIKPTIIRDGVTADGITQRKYNYIRAEQLYKADEGLRLMPNSKSPVLPKYGDDIALPPEVRAFVSRLEEQ
;
A
#
# COMPACT_ATOMS: atom_id res chain seq x y z
N MET A 1 -63.85 -32.30 25.01
CA MET A 1 -64.36 -33.70 24.94
C MET A 1 -63.25 -34.54 25.57
N GLY A 2 -63.36 -35.18 26.66
CA GLY A 2 -64.51 -35.66 27.44
C GLY A 2 -64.09 -36.94 28.14
N LYS A 3 -64.36 -36.93 29.42
CA LYS A 3 -64.58 -38.16 30.22
C LYS A 3 -63.34 -39.00 30.56
N GLY A 4 -63.06 -39.39 31.75
CA GLY A 4 -63.88 -39.46 32.97
C GLY A 4 -63.42 -40.65 33.82
N THR A 5 -63.27 -40.36 35.08
CA THR A 5 -63.55 -41.21 36.24
C THR A 5 -63.17 -42.69 36.22
N LEU A 6 -62.42 -43.17 37.23
CA LEU A 6 -63.02 -43.98 38.31
C LEU A 6 -62.05 -44.28 39.48
N TRP A 7 -62.54 -44.00 40.66
CA TRP A 7 -62.12 -44.38 41.99
C TRP A 7 -61.98 -45.90 42.16
N LEU A 8 -60.99 -46.31 42.94
CA LEU A 8 -61.24 -47.37 43.93
C LEU A 8 -60.27 -47.23 45.13
N ALA A 9 -60.87 -47.00 46.25
CA ALA A 9 -60.38 -47.01 47.59
C ALA A 9 -59.95 -48.42 48.01
N ALA A 10 -58.70 -48.57 48.51
CA ALA A 10 -58.34 -49.74 49.32
C ALA A 10 -57.70 -49.23 50.63
N SER A 11 -58.48 -49.08 51.63
CA SER A 11 -58.10 -48.94 53.04
C SER A 11 -57.46 -50.28 53.51
N LEU A 12 -56.14 -50.30 53.77
CA LEU A 12 -55.50 -51.37 54.52
C LEU A 12 -55.02 -50.82 55.88
N LEU A 13 -55.55 -51.40 56.90
CA LEU A 13 -55.21 -51.23 58.31
C LEU A 13 -53.70 -51.26 58.51
N SER A 14 -53.12 -50.17 58.90
CA SER A 14 -51.80 -50.15 59.57
C SER A 14 -52.00 -50.36 61.09
N ALA A 15 -51.67 -51.56 61.50
CA ALA A 15 -51.46 -51.79 62.93
C ALA A 15 -50.25 -50.99 63.38
N PRO A 16 -50.25 -50.27 64.50
CA PRO A 16 -49.08 -49.62 65.07
C PRO A 16 -48.13 -50.70 65.52
N LEU A 17 -46.92 -50.77 64.90
CA LEU A 17 -45.80 -51.42 65.57
C LEU A 17 -45.51 -50.59 66.81
N MET A 18 -45.73 -51.19 67.97
CA MET A 18 -45.26 -50.68 69.27
C MET A 18 -43.72 -50.68 69.22
N ALA A 19 -43.08 -49.53 68.93
CA ALA A 19 -41.65 -49.37 69.17
C ALA A 19 -41.45 -49.42 70.70
N SER A 20 -40.61 -50.34 71.12
CA SER A 20 -40.17 -50.38 72.53
C SER A 20 -39.29 -49.17 72.82
N GLU A 21 -39.73 -48.32 73.75
CA GLU A 21 -38.97 -47.14 74.17
C GLU A 21 -38.23 -47.44 75.50
N PHE A 22 -36.93 -47.21 75.50
CA PHE A 22 -36.08 -47.52 76.65
C PHE A 22 -35.59 -46.24 77.36
N SER A 23 -35.61 -46.16 78.67
CA SER A 23 -35.00 -45.13 79.48
C SER A 23 -33.59 -45.59 79.91
N ALA A 24 -32.59 -44.80 79.63
CA ALA A 24 -31.19 -45.14 79.91
C ALA A 24 -30.56 -44.23 80.99
N SER A 25 -30.78 -44.58 82.24
CA SER A 25 -30.20 -43.82 83.35
C SER A 25 -29.51 -44.80 84.33
N PHE A 26 -28.16 -44.77 84.37
CA PHE A 26 -27.35 -45.64 85.22
C PHE A 26 -26.42 -44.79 86.07
N LYS A 27 -26.43 -44.97 87.42
CA LYS A 27 -25.61 -44.22 88.29
C LYS A 27 -24.80 -45.15 89.21
N GLY A 28 -23.47 -45.23 89.01
CA GLY A 28 -22.58 -46.05 89.78
C GLY A 28 -22.83 -47.58 89.57
N THR A 29 -23.42 -47.97 88.41
CA THR A 29 -23.70 -49.37 88.03
C THR A 29 -22.44 -50.05 87.55
N ASP A 30 -22.21 -51.28 87.99
CA ASP A 30 -21.10 -52.06 87.38
C ASP A 30 -21.29 -52.25 85.89
N ILE A 31 -20.22 -52.07 85.13
CA ILE A 31 -20.25 -52.14 83.69
C ILE A 31 -20.76 -53.49 83.18
N GLN A 32 -20.47 -54.59 83.86
CA GLN A 32 -20.98 -55.92 83.54
C GLN A 32 -22.48 -56.03 83.70
N GLU A 33 -22.99 -55.40 84.73
CA GLU A 33 -24.44 -55.32 84.99
C GLU A 33 -25.13 -54.42 83.96
N PHE A 34 -24.50 -53.28 83.61
CA PHE A 34 -24.97 -52.42 82.52
C PHE A 34 -25.07 -53.19 81.17
N ILE A 35 -24.03 -53.93 80.81
CA ILE A 35 -24.02 -54.75 79.61
C ILE A 35 -25.13 -55.81 79.67
N ASN A 36 -25.36 -56.50 80.78
CA ASN A 36 -26.41 -57.47 80.96
C ASN A 36 -27.80 -56.91 80.83
N ILE A 37 -28.06 -55.70 81.40
CA ILE A 37 -29.35 -55.00 81.26
C ILE A 37 -29.60 -54.61 79.81
N VAL A 38 -28.61 -54.02 79.11
CA VAL A 38 -28.74 -53.61 77.72
C VAL A 38 -28.91 -54.86 76.83
N GLY A 39 -28.14 -55.94 77.07
CA GLY A 39 -28.31 -57.20 76.25
C GLY A 39 -29.69 -57.80 76.42
N ARG A 40 -30.27 -57.75 77.60
CA ARG A 40 -31.63 -58.24 77.82
C ARG A 40 -32.69 -57.37 77.16
N ASN A 41 -32.48 -56.06 77.22
CA ASN A 41 -33.41 -55.09 76.60
C ASN A 41 -33.39 -55.17 75.09
N LEU A 42 -32.17 -55.33 74.46
CA LEU A 42 -32.01 -55.46 73.02
C LEU A 42 -32.20 -56.90 72.52
N GLN A 43 -32.45 -57.88 73.45
CA GLN A 43 -32.62 -59.29 73.12
C GLN A 43 -31.40 -59.88 72.38
N LYS A 44 -30.21 -59.31 72.58
CA LYS A 44 -28.95 -59.75 72.00
C LYS A 44 -28.07 -60.51 72.99
N THR A 45 -27.47 -61.65 72.57
CA THR A 45 -26.51 -62.35 73.37
C THR A 45 -25.19 -61.60 73.40
N ILE A 46 -24.68 -61.28 74.62
CA ILE A 46 -23.44 -60.51 74.81
C ILE A 46 -22.43 -61.36 75.53
N ILE A 47 -21.24 -61.60 75.03
CA ILE A 47 -20.09 -62.18 75.66
C ILE A 47 -19.19 -61.10 76.15
N VAL A 48 -18.89 -61.05 77.42
CA VAL A 48 -18.09 -60.02 78.11
C VAL A 48 -16.70 -60.62 78.43
N ASP A 49 -15.65 -59.92 77.98
CA ASP A 49 -14.28 -60.32 78.32
C ASP A 49 -14.02 -60.06 79.81
N PRO A 50 -13.32 -60.94 80.54
CA PRO A 50 -13.02 -60.81 81.98
C PRO A 50 -12.27 -59.51 82.31
N SER A 51 -11.64 -58.88 81.35
CA SER A 51 -10.91 -57.61 81.56
C SER A 51 -11.85 -56.39 81.54
N VAL A 52 -13.14 -56.48 81.20
CA VAL A 52 -14.14 -55.42 81.26
C VAL A 52 -14.63 -55.20 82.67
N ARG A 53 -14.11 -54.18 83.35
CA ARG A 53 -14.43 -53.79 84.68
C ARG A 53 -14.49 -52.27 84.83
N GLY A 54 -15.46 -51.75 85.54
CA GLY A 54 -15.60 -50.29 85.76
C GLY A 54 -16.99 -49.95 86.24
N GLN A 55 -17.20 -48.74 86.68
CA GLN A 55 -18.52 -48.21 87.07
C GLN A 55 -19.01 -47.22 86.02
N VAL A 56 -20.23 -47.42 85.51
CA VAL A 56 -20.87 -46.57 84.54
C VAL A 56 -21.74 -45.51 85.17
N ASN A 57 -21.48 -44.28 84.87
CA ASN A 57 -22.29 -43.11 85.24
C ASN A 57 -22.79 -42.41 83.98
N VAL A 58 -24.03 -42.70 83.61
CA VAL A 58 -24.60 -42.16 82.37
C VAL A 58 -26.09 -41.85 82.54
N ARG A 59 -26.58 -40.80 81.93
CA ARG A 59 -27.98 -40.43 82.01
C ARG A 59 -28.50 -39.97 80.67
N SER A 60 -29.54 -40.63 80.16
CA SER A 60 -30.35 -40.17 79.06
C SER A 60 -31.61 -39.48 79.62
N TYR A 61 -31.98 -38.34 79.05
CA TYR A 61 -33.20 -37.65 79.36
C TYR A 61 -34.34 -38.01 78.42
N ASP A 62 -34.04 -38.53 77.26
CA ASP A 62 -34.99 -38.88 76.20
C ASP A 62 -35.21 -40.40 76.23
N LEU A 63 -36.41 -40.81 75.82
CA LEU A 63 -36.76 -42.23 75.58
C LEU A 63 -36.10 -42.62 74.20
N LEU A 64 -35.35 -43.73 74.20
CA LEU A 64 -34.59 -44.19 73.03
C LEU A 64 -35.28 -45.38 72.36
N ASN A 65 -35.38 -45.43 71.07
CA ASN A 65 -35.80 -46.58 70.32
C ASN A 65 -34.68 -47.66 70.30
N ASP A 66 -34.96 -48.88 69.83
CA ASP A 66 -33.98 -50.00 69.81
C ASP A 66 -32.64 -49.64 69.17
N GLU A 67 -32.65 -48.92 68.05
CA GLU A 67 -31.44 -48.56 67.30
C GLU A 67 -30.68 -47.42 68.03
N GLN A 68 -31.38 -46.45 68.56
CA GLN A 68 -30.77 -45.38 69.37
C GLN A 68 -30.21 -45.93 70.70
N TYR A 69 -30.90 -46.91 71.31
CA TYR A 69 -30.46 -47.54 72.52
C TYR A 69 -29.20 -48.39 72.27
N TYR A 70 -29.10 -49.07 71.11
CA TYR A 70 -27.91 -49.78 70.71
C TYR A 70 -26.74 -48.80 70.45
N GLN A 71 -26.96 -47.73 69.75
CA GLN A 71 -25.90 -46.70 69.52
C GLN A 71 -25.49 -46.03 70.83
N PHE A 72 -26.41 -45.76 71.73
CA PHE A 72 -26.12 -45.29 73.06
C PHE A 72 -25.23 -46.29 73.87
N PHE A 73 -25.51 -47.59 73.74
CA PHE A 73 -24.70 -48.64 74.37
C PHE A 73 -23.27 -48.64 73.77
N LEU A 74 -23.10 -48.55 72.54
CA LEU A 74 -21.77 -48.45 71.90
C LEU A 74 -21.00 -47.23 72.33
N ASN A 75 -21.63 -46.06 72.36
CA ASN A 75 -21.04 -44.80 72.83
C ASN A 75 -20.61 -44.84 74.29
N VAL A 76 -21.43 -45.42 75.12
CA VAL A 76 -21.07 -45.57 76.54
C VAL A 76 -19.85 -46.47 76.71
N LEU A 77 -19.81 -47.61 76.07
CA LEU A 77 -18.66 -48.51 76.18
C LEU A 77 -17.40 -47.85 75.61
N GLU A 78 -17.51 -47.04 74.53
CA GLU A 78 -16.41 -46.26 74.00
C GLU A 78 -15.76 -45.34 75.02
N VAL A 79 -16.59 -44.51 75.76
CA VAL A 79 -16.12 -43.59 76.77
C VAL A 79 -15.35 -44.31 77.85
N TYR A 80 -15.70 -45.55 78.16
CA TYR A 80 -15.02 -46.40 79.12
C TYR A 80 -13.87 -47.23 78.58
N GLY A 81 -13.53 -47.07 77.24
CA GLY A 81 -12.38 -47.75 76.62
C GLY A 81 -12.64 -49.18 76.19
N PHE A 82 -13.89 -49.55 75.90
CA PHE A 82 -14.32 -50.86 75.45
C PHE A 82 -14.94 -50.74 74.02
N ALA A 83 -14.78 -51.80 73.24
CA ALA A 83 -15.37 -51.92 71.94
C ALA A 83 -16.30 -53.13 71.88
N VAL A 84 -17.34 -53.03 71.11
CA VAL A 84 -18.24 -54.16 70.81
C VAL A 84 -17.88 -54.64 69.40
N VAL A 85 -17.67 -55.94 69.26
CA VAL A 85 -17.46 -56.62 67.97
C VAL A 85 -18.60 -57.60 67.77
N GLU A 86 -19.34 -57.42 66.68
CA GLU A 86 -20.39 -58.34 66.28
C GLU A 86 -19.77 -59.56 65.53
N MET A 87 -20.06 -60.74 65.99
CA MET A 87 -19.61 -61.99 65.37
C MET A 87 -20.61 -62.47 64.30
N ASP A 88 -20.14 -63.27 63.33
CA ASP A 88 -20.97 -63.80 62.22
C ASP A 88 -22.26 -64.47 62.63
N ASN A 89 -22.33 -64.93 63.90
CA ASN A 89 -23.51 -65.57 64.47
C ASN A 89 -24.48 -64.62 65.18
N GLY A 90 -24.24 -63.28 65.01
CA GLY A 90 -25.08 -62.21 65.64
C GLY A 90 -24.84 -62.01 67.14
N VAL A 91 -23.84 -62.68 67.74
CA VAL A 91 -23.45 -62.54 69.13
C VAL A 91 -22.51 -61.32 69.26
N LEU A 92 -22.76 -60.44 70.22
CA LEU A 92 -21.90 -59.32 70.52
C LEU A 92 -20.83 -59.66 71.53
N LYS A 93 -19.58 -59.36 71.24
CA LYS A 93 -18.46 -59.53 72.14
C LYS A 93 -17.94 -58.18 72.59
N VAL A 94 -17.90 -57.97 73.92
CA VAL A 94 -17.35 -56.72 74.48
C VAL A 94 -15.92 -56.97 74.93
N ILE A 95 -14.97 -56.24 74.41
CA ILE A 95 -13.53 -56.36 74.65
C ILE A 95 -12.92 -54.98 74.85
N ARG A 96 -11.65 -54.94 75.26
CA ARG A 96 -10.93 -53.63 75.27
C ARG A 96 -10.78 -53.09 73.93
N ASP A 97 -10.92 -51.79 73.79
CA ASP A 97 -10.84 -51.08 72.48
C ASP A 97 -9.56 -51.39 71.72
N LYS A 98 -8.40 -51.42 72.39
CA LYS A 98 -7.11 -51.77 71.79
C LYS A 98 -7.01 -53.21 71.25
N ASP A 99 -7.78 -54.12 71.78
CA ASP A 99 -7.77 -55.55 71.38
C ASP A 99 -8.75 -55.85 70.27
N ALA A 100 -9.66 -54.89 69.99
CA ALA A 100 -10.65 -54.99 68.94
C ALA A 100 -10.03 -55.16 67.56
N LYS A 101 -8.93 -54.46 67.27
CA LYS A 101 -8.25 -54.50 65.93
C LYS A 101 -7.68 -55.87 65.53
N THR A 102 -7.52 -56.81 66.49
CA THR A 102 -7.03 -58.18 66.24
C THR A 102 -8.13 -59.22 66.30
N SER A 103 -9.38 -58.83 66.52
CA SER A 103 -10.56 -59.68 66.55
C SER A 103 -11.20 -59.79 65.15
N SER A 104 -12.16 -60.76 65.02
CA SER A 104 -12.93 -60.93 63.79
C SER A 104 -13.84 -59.74 63.55
N ILE A 105 -13.31 -58.62 62.92
CA ILE A 105 -14.03 -57.43 62.60
C ILE A 105 -14.68 -57.56 61.21
N PRO A 106 -15.97 -57.21 61.05
CA PRO A 106 -16.62 -57.27 59.75
C PRO A 106 -15.95 -56.32 58.75
N VAL A 107 -15.71 -56.84 57.52
CA VAL A 107 -15.23 -56.02 56.40
C VAL A 107 -16.44 -55.41 55.71
N VAL A 108 -16.50 -54.09 55.70
CA VAL A 108 -17.62 -53.33 55.11
C VAL A 108 -17.21 -52.80 53.75
N ASP A 109 -18.03 -53.05 52.78
CA ASP A 109 -17.83 -52.53 51.41
C ASP A 109 -18.55 -51.18 51.25
N SER A 110 -18.29 -50.49 50.18
CA SER A 110 -18.83 -49.14 49.83
C SER A 110 -20.39 -49.09 49.81
N LYS A 111 -21.03 -50.28 49.68
CA LYS A 111 -22.50 -50.41 49.63
C LYS A 111 -23.15 -50.68 50.98
N THR A 112 -22.45 -51.09 51.98
CA THR A 112 -22.96 -51.44 53.31
C THR A 112 -22.56 -50.28 54.22
N GLN A 113 -23.48 -49.41 54.54
CA GLN A 113 -23.25 -48.33 55.52
C GLN A 113 -23.34 -48.85 56.93
N ALA A 114 -22.20 -49.16 57.51
CA ALA A 114 -22.12 -49.28 58.99
C ALA A 114 -22.19 -47.83 59.52
N GLN A 115 -23.02 -47.63 60.52
CA GLN A 115 -23.23 -46.31 61.16
C GLN A 115 -22.83 -46.32 62.63
N GLY A 116 -22.44 -45.17 63.13
CA GLY A 116 -22.11 -45.00 64.54
C GLY A 116 -20.73 -45.53 64.91
N ASP A 117 -20.64 -46.10 66.14
CA ASP A 117 -19.36 -46.51 66.78
C ASP A 117 -19.05 -47.98 66.69
N GLU A 118 -19.68 -48.71 65.80
CA GLU A 118 -19.30 -50.10 65.51
C GLU A 118 -17.88 -50.14 64.93
N VAL A 119 -17.11 -51.15 65.33
CA VAL A 119 -15.77 -51.32 64.79
C VAL A 119 -15.82 -52.13 63.52
N VAL A 120 -15.36 -51.50 62.43
CA VAL A 120 -15.39 -52.09 61.09
C VAL A 120 -14.05 -51.97 60.38
N THR A 121 -13.82 -52.77 59.38
CA THR A 121 -12.70 -52.63 58.47
C THR A 121 -13.24 -52.28 57.07
N ARG A 122 -12.72 -51.22 56.45
CA ARG A 122 -13.06 -50.81 55.09
C ARG A 122 -11.81 -50.85 54.21
N VAL A 123 -11.97 -51.43 53.04
CA VAL A 123 -10.93 -51.46 51.99
C VAL A 123 -11.28 -50.38 50.94
N VAL A 124 -10.35 -49.44 50.72
CA VAL A 124 -10.51 -48.36 49.77
C VAL A 124 -9.44 -48.45 48.71
N ALA A 125 -9.85 -48.57 47.45
CA ALA A 125 -8.94 -48.51 46.29
C ALA A 125 -8.73 -47.05 45.90
N VAL A 126 -7.47 -46.65 45.77
CA VAL A 126 -7.04 -45.31 45.33
C VAL A 126 -6.51 -45.40 43.91
N ARG A 127 -6.95 -44.51 43.04
CA ARG A 127 -6.64 -44.56 41.60
C ARG A 127 -5.54 -43.60 41.16
N ASN A 128 -5.60 -42.38 41.65
CA ASN A 128 -4.79 -41.28 41.10
C ASN A 128 -3.60 -40.89 42.02
N VAL A 129 -3.72 -41.16 43.32
CA VAL A 129 -2.69 -40.80 44.31
C VAL A 129 -2.05 -42.10 44.87
N SER A 130 -0.78 -42.04 45.25
CA SER A 130 -0.08 -43.16 45.88
C SER A 130 -0.57 -43.35 47.31
N VAL A 131 -0.98 -44.59 47.65
CA VAL A 131 -1.39 -44.97 49.02
C VAL A 131 -0.26 -44.80 50.04
N ARG A 132 0.98 -44.87 49.58
CA ARG A 132 2.17 -44.62 50.41
C ARG A 132 2.24 -43.19 50.94
N GLU A 133 1.83 -42.22 50.13
CA GLU A 133 1.81 -40.79 50.51
C GLU A 133 0.60 -40.46 51.40
N LEU A 134 -0.54 -41.12 51.19
CA LEU A 134 -1.75 -40.91 51.94
C LEU A 134 -1.74 -41.55 53.33
N SER A 135 -1.13 -42.70 53.43
CA SER A 135 -1.18 -43.50 54.69
C SER A 135 -0.67 -42.77 55.92
N PRO A 136 0.44 -42.02 55.90
CA PRO A 136 0.90 -41.27 57.10
C PRO A 136 -0.10 -40.20 57.58
N LEU A 137 -0.75 -39.51 56.63
CA LEU A 137 -1.75 -38.48 56.91
C LEU A 137 -3.02 -39.09 57.55
N LEU A 138 -3.47 -40.19 57.00
CA LEU A 138 -4.65 -40.91 57.48
C LEU A 138 -4.42 -41.52 58.88
N ARG A 139 -3.21 -41.99 59.17
CA ARG A 139 -2.82 -42.47 60.49
C ARG A 139 -2.91 -41.39 61.56
N GLN A 140 -2.59 -40.13 61.22
CA GLN A 140 -2.72 -39.01 62.16
C GLN A 140 -4.18 -38.64 62.47
N LEU A 141 -5.10 -38.93 61.54
CA LEU A 141 -6.52 -38.65 61.64
C LEU A 141 -7.31 -39.84 62.27
N ASN A 142 -6.69 -41.02 62.34
CA ASN A 142 -7.28 -42.19 62.95
C ASN A 142 -6.81 -42.34 64.40
N ASP A 143 -7.64 -42.83 65.27
CA ASP A 143 -7.27 -43.12 66.66
C ASP A 143 -6.31 -44.31 66.76
N ASN A 144 -5.01 -43.99 66.88
CA ASN A 144 -3.98 -45.05 67.04
C ASN A 144 -3.92 -45.65 68.46
N ALA A 145 -4.56 -45.04 69.42
CA ALA A 145 -4.57 -45.50 70.82
C ALA A 145 -5.66 -46.55 71.10
N GLY A 146 -6.73 -46.53 70.25
CA GLY A 146 -7.86 -47.46 70.36
C GLY A 146 -7.90 -48.52 69.28
N ALA A 147 -9.10 -48.82 68.78
CA ALA A 147 -9.38 -49.78 67.72
C ALA A 147 -8.87 -49.36 66.34
N GLY A 148 -8.37 -48.11 66.17
CA GLY A 148 -7.95 -47.56 64.90
C GLY A 148 -6.66 -48.13 64.36
N ASN A 149 -6.69 -48.56 63.06
CA ASN A 149 -5.50 -48.97 62.34
C ASN A 149 -5.65 -48.61 60.85
N VAL A 150 -4.55 -48.12 60.24
CA VAL A 150 -4.50 -47.82 58.82
C VAL A 150 -3.30 -48.56 58.20
N VAL A 151 -3.58 -49.47 57.28
CA VAL A 151 -2.57 -50.27 56.58
C VAL A 151 -2.71 -50.01 55.08
N HIS A 152 -1.62 -49.75 54.42
CA HIS A 152 -1.58 -49.60 52.94
C HIS A 152 -0.94 -50.84 52.32
N TYR A 153 -1.37 -51.16 51.09
CA TYR A 153 -0.82 -52.23 50.29
C TYR A 153 -0.47 -51.64 48.89
N ASP A 154 0.81 -51.31 48.71
CA ASP A 154 1.32 -50.60 47.52
C ASP A 154 1.05 -51.35 46.20
N PRO A 155 1.22 -52.68 46.06
CA PRO A 155 1.07 -53.35 44.79
C PRO A 155 -0.32 -53.20 44.16
N ALA A 156 -1.39 -53.09 44.96
CA ALA A 156 -2.75 -52.90 44.49
C ALA A 156 -3.25 -51.47 44.66
N ASN A 157 -2.43 -50.57 45.22
CA ASN A 157 -2.77 -49.19 45.57
C ASN A 157 -4.06 -49.10 46.40
N ILE A 158 -4.17 -49.94 47.48
CA ILE A 158 -5.31 -49.98 48.36
C ILE A 158 -4.95 -49.59 49.80
N ILE A 159 -5.90 -49.00 50.50
CA ILE A 159 -5.78 -48.69 51.95
C ILE A 159 -6.86 -49.48 52.67
N MET A 160 -6.44 -50.20 53.70
CA MET A 160 -7.32 -50.86 54.70
C MET A 160 -7.40 -50.01 55.92
N ILE A 161 -8.59 -49.57 56.30
CA ILE A 161 -8.85 -48.75 57.46
C ILE A 161 -9.72 -49.54 58.41
N THR A 162 -9.19 -49.80 59.60
CA THR A 162 -9.93 -50.43 60.69
C THR A 162 -10.19 -49.41 61.76
N GLY A 163 -11.38 -49.35 62.28
CA GLY A 163 -11.77 -48.41 63.33
C GLY A 163 -13.27 -48.28 63.43
N ARG A 164 -13.72 -47.24 64.11
CA ARG A 164 -15.16 -46.98 64.28
C ARG A 164 -15.76 -46.53 62.93
N ALA A 165 -16.96 -46.99 62.62
CA ALA A 165 -17.60 -46.76 61.37
C ALA A 165 -17.69 -45.26 61.01
N ALA A 166 -18.02 -44.39 61.95
CA ALA A 166 -18.04 -42.96 61.76
C ALA A 166 -16.66 -42.38 61.33
N VAL A 167 -15.56 -42.83 61.94
CA VAL A 167 -14.21 -42.39 61.63
C VAL A 167 -13.76 -42.99 60.27
N VAL A 168 -14.01 -44.28 60.03
CA VAL A 168 -13.69 -44.96 58.80
C VAL A 168 -14.39 -44.34 57.59
N ASN A 169 -15.66 -43.98 57.72
CA ASN A 169 -16.42 -43.32 56.67
C ASN A 169 -15.88 -41.92 56.36
N ARG A 170 -15.54 -41.14 57.42
CA ARG A 170 -14.90 -39.81 57.23
C ARG A 170 -13.55 -39.91 56.50
N LEU A 171 -12.72 -40.89 56.89
CA LEU A 171 -11.42 -41.11 56.24
C LEU A 171 -11.59 -41.58 54.78
N ALA A 172 -12.58 -42.42 54.51
CA ALA A 172 -12.89 -42.83 53.13
C ALA A 172 -13.32 -41.65 52.25
N GLU A 173 -14.13 -40.75 52.78
CA GLU A 173 -14.53 -39.51 52.08
C GLU A 173 -13.32 -38.60 51.82
N ILE A 174 -12.41 -38.48 52.81
CA ILE A 174 -11.15 -37.72 52.61
C ILE A 174 -10.32 -38.32 51.49
N ILE A 175 -10.15 -39.67 51.47
CA ILE A 175 -9.43 -40.38 50.44
C ILE A 175 -10.06 -40.07 49.07
N GLU A 176 -11.37 -40.19 48.93
CA GLU A 176 -12.06 -39.93 47.66
C GLU A 176 -11.89 -38.49 47.17
N ARG A 177 -11.90 -37.52 48.09
CA ARG A 177 -11.65 -36.10 47.74
C ARG A 177 -10.22 -35.86 47.30
N VAL A 178 -9.24 -36.46 47.95
CA VAL A 178 -7.82 -36.33 47.59
C VAL A 178 -7.51 -37.06 46.32
N ASP A 179 -8.10 -38.26 46.14
CA ASP A 179 -7.91 -39.06 44.90
C ASP A 179 -8.49 -38.33 43.64
N ARG A 180 -9.63 -37.63 43.79
CA ARG A 180 -10.16 -36.79 42.72
C ARG A 180 -9.25 -35.63 42.39
N ALA A 181 -8.56 -35.04 43.37
CA ALA A 181 -7.62 -33.93 43.16
C ALA A 181 -6.33 -34.42 42.45
N GLY A 182 -6.01 -35.69 42.56
CA GLY A 182 -4.84 -36.31 41.93
C GLY A 182 -5.10 -36.88 40.52
N ASP A 183 -6.23 -36.55 39.90
CA ASP A 183 -6.59 -37.03 38.54
C ASP A 183 -5.53 -36.64 37.50
N LYS A 184 -4.93 -37.65 36.85
CA LYS A 184 -3.88 -37.52 35.83
C LYS A 184 -4.42 -37.55 34.41
N GLU A 185 -5.73 -37.36 34.23
CA GLU A 185 -6.32 -37.29 32.93
C GLU A 185 -5.65 -36.15 32.11
N ILE A 186 -5.33 -36.43 30.87
CA ILE A 186 -4.65 -35.49 29.98
C ILE A 186 -5.68 -34.90 29.05
N ASP A 187 -5.80 -33.57 29.10
CA ASP A 187 -6.58 -32.80 28.15
C ASP A 187 -5.68 -32.32 27.00
N VAL A 188 -6.16 -32.48 25.78
CA VAL A 188 -5.50 -31.96 24.59
C VAL A 188 -6.23 -30.71 24.11
N VAL A 189 -5.50 -29.63 23.93
CA VAL A 189 -6.01 -28.38 23.37
C VAL A 189 -5.28 -28.07 22.07
N GLU A 190 -5.97 -28.21 20.96
CA GLU A 190 -5.45 -27.84 19.66
C GLU A 190 -5.43 -26.32 19.51
N LEU A 191 -4.36 -25.79 18.92
CA LEU A 191 -4.16 -24.35 18.68
C LEU A 191 -4.27 -24.05 17.19
N ASN A 192 -5.01 -23.00 16.87
CA ASN A 192 -5.21 -22.58 15.49
C ASN A 192 -4.29 -21.42 15.10
N ASN A 193 -3.99 -20.51 16.04
CA ASN A 193 -3.32 -19.24 15.74
C ASN A 193 -1.94 -19.10 16.41
N ALA A 194 -1.70 -19.78 17.53
CA ALA A 194 -0.45 -19.69 18.28
C ALA A 194 0.38 -20.98 18.15
N SER A 195 1.69 -20.89 18.32
CA SER A 195 2.57 -22.07 18.43
C SER A 195 2.42 -22.72 19.80
N ALA A 196 2.31 -24.07 19.82
CA ALA A 196 2.20 -24.84 21.05
C ALA A 196 3.41 -24.65 21.99
N ALA A 197 4.62 -24.59 21.43
CA ALA A 197 5.84 -24.37 22.21
C ALA A 197 5.84 -22.98 22.90
N GLU A 198 5.45 -21.93 22.19
CA GLU A 198 5.39 -20.58 22.75
C GLU A 198 4.25 -20.43 23.76
N MET A 199 3.11 -21.06 23.49
CA MET A 199 1.97 -21.08 24.42
C MET A 199 2.36 -21.73 25.75
N VAL A 200 3.03 -22.88 25.73
CA VAL A 200 3.53 -23.55 26.94
C VAL A 200 4.53 -22.65 27.68
N ARG A 201 5.46 -21.99 26.97
CA ARG A 201 6.43 -21.06 27.58
C ARG A 201 5.75 -19.91 28.31
N ILE A 202 4.72 -19.31 27.72
CA ILE A 202 3.98 -18.18 28.30
C ILE A 202 3.18 -18.63 29.53
N VAL A 203 2.44 -19.74 29.40
CA VAL A 203 1.60 -20.27 30.49
C VAL A 203 2.44 -20.78 31.66
N ASP A 204 3.58 -21.42 31.40
CA ASP A 204 4.53 -21.83 32.44
C ASP A 204 5.15 -20.64 33.19
N ALA A 205 5.50 -19.57 32.47
CA ALA A 205 6.02 -18.36 33.09
C ALA A 205 4.99 -17.70 34.01
N LEU A 206 3.70 -17.72 33.63
CA LEU A 206 2.60 -17.21 34.45
C LEU A 206 2.33 -18.09 35.67
N ASN A 207 2.47 -19.41 35.56
CA ASN A 207 2.26 -20.33 36.67
C ASN A 207 3.42 -20.36 37.69
N LYS A 208 4.66 -20.17 37.22
CA LYS A 208 5.86 -20.16 38.11
C LYS A 208 5.93 -18.94 39.03
N SER A 209 5.20 -17.88 38.73
CA SER A 209 5.16 -16.66 39.55
C SER A 209 4.19 -16.73 40.74
N ALA A 210 3.31 -17.75 40.79
CA ALA A 210 2.34 -17.91 41.87
C ALA A 210 2.66 -19.19 42.67
N ASP A 211 3.26 -19.05 43.84
CA ASP A 211 3.34 -20.03 44.93
C ASP A 211 3.97 -21.43 44.66
N ALA A 212 5.08 -21.51 43.94
CA ALA A 212 5.76 -22.76 43.61
C ALA A 212 6.41 -23.48 44.82
N LYS A 213 6.42 -22.91 46.03
CA LYS A 213 7.10 -23.50 47.21
C LYS A 213 6.21 -24.26 48.18
N SER A 214 4.88 -24.19 48.04
CA SER A 214 3.94 -24.78 49.02
C SER A 214 2.98 -25.82 48.42
N THR A 215 2.96 -26.04 47.13
CA THR A 215 2.03 -26.98 46.48
C THR A 215 2.71 -28.32 46.26
N PRO A 216 2.16 -29.47 46.76
CA PRO A 216 2.68 -30.81 46.50
C PRO A 216 2.84 -31.08 45.00
N GLU A 217 3.86 -31.85 44.61
CA GLU A 217 4.22 -32.11 43.20
C GLU A 217 3.08 -32.73 42.38
N PHE A 218 2.22 -33.51 43.04
CA PHE A 218 1.08 -34.20 42.38
C PHE A 218 -0.08 -33.27 42.02
N LEU A 219 -0.14 -32.06 42.62
CA LEU A 219 -1.14 -31.02 42.35
C LEU A 219 -0.65 -29.97 41.32
N GLN A 220 0.62 -30.02 40.95
CA GLN A 220 1.16 -29.08 39.98
C GLN A 220 0.70 -29.45 38.56
N PRO A 221 0.14 -28.49 37.80
CA PRO A 221 -0.22 -28.72 36.41
C PRO A 221 1.04 -28.94 35.57
N LYS A 222 1.05 -29.97 34.73
CA LYS A 222 2.11 -30.21 33.75
C LYS A 222 1.58 -29.82 32.37
N LEU A 223 2.34 -28.97 31.68
CA LEU A 223 2.05 -28.54 30.31
C LEU A 223 3.14 -29.08 29.39
N VAL A 224 2.74 -29.72 28.29
CA VAL A 224 3.66 -30.21 27.27
C VAL A 224 3.16 -29.75 25.89
N ALA A 225 4.06 -29.22 25.08
CA ALA A 225 3.75 -28.88 23.70
C ALA A 225 3.94 -30.10 22.79
N ASP A 226 2.98 -30.42 21.95
CA ASP A 226 3.13 -31.31 20.79
C ASP A 226 3.24 -30.44 19.54
N GLU A 227 4.48 -30.25 19.08
CA GLU A 227 4.76 -29.40 17.91
C GLU A 227 4.24 -30.01 16.60
N ARG A 228 4.08 -31.36 16.56
CA ARG A 228 3.62 -32.05 15.37
C ARG A 228 2.14 -31.81 15.07
N THR A 229 1.32 -31.73 16.11
CA THR A 229 -0.13 -31.48 16.01
C THR A 229 -0.50 -30.03 16.37
N ASN A 230 0.49 -29.21 16.75
CA ASN A 230 0.29 -27.88 17.30
C ASN A 230 -0.72 -27.86 18.45
N ALA A 231 -0.59 -28.81 19.39
CA ALA A 231 -1.48 -28.98 20.51
C ALA A 231 -0.75 -28.85 21.85
N VAL A 232 -1.44 -28.38 22.86
CA VAL A 232 -0.95 -28.34 24.24
C VAL A 232 -1.64 -29.43 25.06
N LEU A 233 -0.82 -30.31 25.65
CA LEU A 233 -1.29 -31.34 26.57
C LEU A 233 -1.25 -30.80 27.99
N LEU A 234 -2.38 -30.90 28.69
CA LEU A 234 -2.59 -30.43 30.04
C LEU A 234 -2.87 -31.59 30.99
N SER A 235 -2.12 -31.71 32.07
CA SER A 235 -2.35 -32.70 33.12
C SER A 235 -2.37 -32.01 34.50
N GLY A 236 -3.20 -32.48 35.42
CA GLY A 236 -3.33 -31.94 36.77
C GLY A 236 -4.79 -31.87 37.25
N ASP A 237 -5.03 -31.16 38.34
CA ASP A 237 -6.37 -30.99 38.93
C ASP A 237 -7.42 -30.52 37.89
N PRO A 238 -8.62 -31.12 37.84
CA PRO A 238 -9.66 -30.80 36.86
C PRO A 238 -10.03 -29.30 36.83
N LYS A 239 -10.07 -28.64 37.99
CA LYS A 239 -10.39 -27.20 38.05
C LYS A 239 -9.27 -26.34 37.49
N VAL A 240 -8.02 -26.75 37.71
CA VAL A 240 -6.84 -26.07 37.16
C VAL A 240 -6.75 -26.30 35.65
N ARG A 241 -7.00 -27.53 35.18
CA ARG A 241 -7.06 -27.85 33.74
C ARG A 241 -8.10 -27.00 33.02
N GLU A 242 -9.31 -26.91 33.54
CA GLU A 242 -10.38 -26.08 32.93
C GLU A 242 -10.04 -24.59 32.94
N ARG A 243 -9.36 -24.09 33.98
CA ARG A 243 -8.86 -22.70 34.01
C ARG A 243 -7.79 -22.47 32.93
N LEU A 244 -6.85 -23.39 32.82
CA LEU A 244 -5.78 -23.33 31.83
C LEU A 244 -6.33 -23.46 30.38
N LYS A 245 -7.27 -24.37 30.13
CA LYS A 245 -7.97 -24.47 28.85
C LYS A 245 -8.63 -23.15 28.44
N ARG A 246 -9.31 -22.50 29.36
CA ARG A 246 -9.94 -21.20 29.11
C ARG A 246 -8.89 -20.12 28.78
N LEU A 247 -7.79 -20.08 29.54
CA LEU A 247 -6.69 -19.17 29.30
C LEU A 247 -6.04 -19.41 27.95
N ILE A 248 -5.73 -20.66 27.61
CA ILE A 248 -5.13 -21.02 26.33
C ILE A 248 -6.06 -20.64 25.16
N ARG A 249 -7.36 -20.98 25.26
CA ARG A 249 -8.34 -20.57 24.23
C ARG A 249 -8.51 -19.05 24.11
N GLN A 250 -8.31 -18.32 25.21
CA GLN A 250 -8.34 -16.85 25.19
C GLN A 250 -7.10 -16.25 24.54
N LEU A 251 -5.93 -16.87 24.73
CA LEU A 251 -4.68 -16.48 24.11
C LEU A 251 -4.59 -16.93 22.64
N ASP A 252 -5.24 -18.03 22.28
CA ASP A 252 -5.33 -18.53 20.90
C ASP A 252 -6.44 -17.88 20.07
N LYS A 253 -7.23 -16.97 20.66
CA LYS A 253 -8.15 -16.16 19.84
C LYS A 253 -7.33 -15.39 18.80
N GLU A 254 -7.86 -15.35 17.56
CA GLU A 254 -7.36 -14.44 16.54
C GLU A 254 -7.11 -13.06 17.16
N MET A 255 -5.89 -12.82 17.56
CA MET A 255 -5.42 -11.46 17.59
C MET A 255 -5.40 -11.05 16.12
N ALA A 256 -6.28 -10.14 15.73
CA ALA A 256 -6.37 -9.61 14.39
C ALA A 256 -4.96 -9.47 13.83
N SER A 257 -4.59 -10.39 12.93
CA SER A 257 -3.36 -10.39 12.16
C SER A 257 -2.08 -10.06 12.92
N ALA A 258 -1.57 -10.98 13.69
CA ALA A 258 -0.21 -10.83 14.19
C ALA A 258 0.72 -11.95 13.69
N GLY A 259 0.65 -12.27 12.44
CA GLY A 259 1.83 -12.77 11.76
C GLY A 259 2.79 -11.60 11.65
N ASN A 260 4.08 -11.79 11.94
CA ASN A 260 5.12 -10.79 11.71
C ASN A 260 5.19 -10.34 10.23
N ASN A 261 4.36 -10.91 9.36
CA ASN A 261 4.31 -10.67 7.92
C ASN A 261 2.99 -10.06 7.51
N ARG A 262 3.04 -8.97 6.75
CA ARG A 262 1.87 -8.30 6.20
C ARG A 262 2.11 -7.87 4.76
N VAL A 263 1.09 -8.04 3.92
CA VAL A 263 1.09 -7.53 2.55
C VAL A 263 0.16 -6.33 2.49
N ILE A 264 0.68 -5.20 2.03
CA ILE A 264 -0.08 -3.96 1.87
C ILE A 264 -0.08 -3.61 0.39
N TYR A 265 -1.27 -3.53 -0.21
CA TYR A 265 -1.46 -3.06 -1.58
C TYR A 265 -1.54 -1.54 -1.59
N LEU A 266 -0.67 -0.90 -2.35
CA LEU A 266 -0.65 0.55 -2.49
C LEU A 266 -1.64 0.99 -3.58
N LYS A 267 -2.28 2.13 -3.33
CA LYS A 267 -3.29 2.69 -4.25
C LYS A 267 -2.69 3.72 -5.21
N TYR A 268 -1.73 4.49 -4.74
CA TYR A 268 -1.20 5.65 -5.46
C TYR A 268 0.32 5.69 -5.52
N ALA A 269 0.98 5.30 -4.43
CA ALA A 269 2.44 5.32 -4.35
C ALA A 269 3.05 4.10 -5.05
N ASN A 270 4.29 4.21 -5.52
CA ASN A 270 5.06 3.09 -6.05
C ASN A 270 5.69 2.30 -4.89
N ALA A 271 5.53 0.97 -4.91
CA ALA A 271 6.07 0.10 -3.87
C ALA A 271 7.60 0.14 -3.81
N GLU A 272 8.29 0.21 -4.96
CA GLU A 272 9.75 0.24 -5.01
C GLU A 272 10.34 1.49 -4.33
N ASP A 273 9.75 2.66 -4.62
CA ASP A 273 10.20 3.93 -4.05
C ASP A 273 10.02 3.99 -2.52
N LEU A 274 8.96 3.33 -2.00
CA LEU A 274 8.68 3.32 -0.57
C LEU A 274 9.60 2.39 0.23
N VAL A 275 10.17 1.34 -0.37
CA VAL A 275 11.05 0.40 0.31
C VAL A 275 12.22 1.10 0.96
N ASP A 276 12.89 2.01 0.25
CA ASP A 276 14.09 2.67 0.74
C ASP A 276 13.76 3.66 1.88
N VAL A 277 12.64 4.35 1.79
CA VAL A 277 12.16 5.24 2.86
C VAL A 277 11.81 4.43 4.11
N LEU A 278 11.07 3.32 3.96
CA LEU A 278 10.66 2.47 5.07
C LEU A 278 11.85 1.75 5.73
N LYS A 279 12.86 1.34 4.96
CA LYS A 279 14.12 0.80 5.51
C LYS A 279 14.82 1.84 6.39
N GLY A 280 14.96 3.06 5.91
CA GLY A 280 15.57 4.14 6.68
C GLY A 280 14.83 4.44 7.99
N VAL A 281 13.50 4.43 7.99
CA VAL A 281 12.68 4.60 9.19
C VAL A 281 12.83 3.41 10.13
N SER A 282 12.82 2.18 9.59
CA SER A 282 13.00 0.96 10.36
C SER A 282 14.32 0.94 11.12
N ASP A 283 15.41 1.28 10.44
CA ASP A 283 16.76 1.31 11.02
C ASP A 283 16.84 2.33 12.17
N ASN A 284 16.22 3.50 12.02
CA ASN A 284 16.15 4.52 13.07
C ASN A 284 15.33 4.06 14.28
N LEU A 285 14.15 3.44 14.07
CA LEU A 285 13.31 2.92 15.15
C LEU A 285 13.98 1.76 15.91
N GLN A 286 14.81 0.95 15.23
CA GLN A 286 15.61 -0.09 15.87
C GLN A 286 16.79 0.49 16.67
N ALA A 287 17.44 1.52 16.16
CA ALA A 287 18.57 2.20 16.83
C ALA A 287 18.11 2.88 18.14
N GLU A 288 16.94 3.47 18.15
CA GLU A 288 16.36 4.15 19.31
C GLU A 288 16.04 3.16 20.46
N LYS A 289 15.63 1.93 20.13
CA LYS A 289 15.37 0.85 21.09
C LYS A 289 16.66 0.20 21.64
N GLN A 290 17.76 0.23 20.92
CA GLN A 290 19.04 -0.36 21.35
C GLN A 290 19.86 0.51 22.31
N GLY A 291 19.44 1.75 22.54
CA GLY A 291 20.17 2.72 23.39
C GLY A 291 20.33 2.36 24.87
N ASN A 292 19.69 1.29 25.40
CA ASN A 292 19.72 0.99 26.84
C ASN A 292 19.78 -0.49 27.26
N ALA A 293 20.04 -1.44 26.38
CA ALA A 293 20.18 -2.85 26.77
C ALA A 293 21.29 -3.56 26.00
N LYS A 294 22.48 -3.62 26.61
CA LYS A 294 23.44 -4.69 26.31
C LYS A 294 22.83 -5.99 26.78
N THR A 295 22.18 -6.75 25.95
CA THR A 295 22.12 -8.24 26.04
C THR A 295 21.31 -8.84 24.92
N THR A 296 21.90 -9.87 24.33
CA THR A 296 21.34 -10.95 23.49
C THR A 296 20.92 -10.60 22.07
N ASN A 297 21.73 -11.12 21.16
CA ASN A 297 21.50 -11.34 19.73
C ASN A 297 20.15 -12.02 19.44
N THR A 298 19.08 -11.29 19.41
CA THR A 298 17.92 -11.62 18.60
C THR A 298 17.83 -10.53 17.55
N LYS A 299 18.41 -10.79 16.38
CA LYS A 299 18.14 -10.02 15.17
C LYS A 299 16.64 -10.17 14.88
N ASN A 300 15.83 -9.28 15.41
CA ASN A 300 14.51 -9.04 14.85
C ASN A 300 14.73 -8.33 13.52
N GLU A 301 15.05 -9.12 12.49
CA GLU A 301 15.24 -8.60 11.15
C GLU A 301 13.90 -8.06 10.65
N VAL A 302 13.82 -6.75 10.52
CA VAL A 302 12.75 -6.13 9.73
C VAL A 302 13.11 -6.36 8.27
N MET A 303 12.20 -7.03 7.57
CA MET A 303 12.34 -7.26 6.14
C MET A 303 11.24 -6.48 5.40
N ILE A 304 11.65 -5.69 4.42
CA ILE A 304 10.77 -4.91 3.57
C ILE A 304 11.10 -5.26 2.13
N ALA A 305 10.12 -5.76 1.40
CA ALA A 305 10.26 -6.09 -0.01
C ALA A 305 9.09 -5.50 -0.81
N ALA A 306 9.37 -4.98 -1.99
CA ALA A 306 8.35 -4.57 -2.95
C ALA A 306 8.07 -5.70 -3.93
N HIS A 307 6.82 -5.84 -4.32
CA HIS A 307 6.39 -6.65 -5.45
C HIS A 307 5.82 -5.72 -6.53
N ALA A 308 6.64 -5.45 -7.55
CA ALA A 308 6.35 -4.45 -8.58
C ALA A 308 5.06 -4.74 -9.36
N ASP A 309 4.82 -6.00 -9.76
CA ASP A 309 3.68 -6.38 -10.62
C ASP A 309 2.31 -6.12 -9.96
N THR A 310 2.22 -6.24 -8.63
CA THR A 310 0.97 -6.01 -7.88
C THR A 310 0.98 -4.71 -7.11
N ASN A 311 2.04 -3.91 -7.21
CA ASN A 311 2.26 -2.69 -6.45
C ASN A 311 2.01 -2.87 -4.95
N ALA A 312 2.59 -3.94 -4.38
CA ALA A 312 2.41 -4.33 -3.00
C ALA A 312 3.72 -4.30 -2.22
N LEU A 313 3.62 -3.96 -0.94
CA LEU A 313 4.71 -4.05 0.03
C LEU A 313 4.53 -5.29 0.90
N ILE A 314 5.57 -6.10 1.01
CA ILE A 314 5.65 -7.23 1.92
C ILE A 314 6.49 -6.80 3.10
N LEU A 315 5.86 -6.71 4.28
CA LEU A 315 6.48 -6.26 5.51
C LEU A 315 6.61 -7.43 6.47
N THR A 316 7.79 -7.62 7.03
CA THR A 316 8.06 -8.55 8.12
C THR A 316 8.67 -7.76 9.26
N ALA A 317 7.93 -7.54 10.34
CA ALA A 317 8.38 -6.72 11.45
C ALA A 317 7.66 -7.07 12.76
N PRO A 318 8.24 -6.78 13.95
CA PRO A 318 7.52 -6.82 15.21
C PRO A 318 6.26 -5.95 15.19
N PRO A 319 5.21 -6.29 15.97
CA PRO A 319 3.89 -5.63 15.88
C PRO A 319 3.89 -4.11 16.13
N ASP A 320 4.80 -3.63 16.94
CA ASP A 320 4.96 -2.19 17.24
C ASP A 320 5.61 -1.43 16.08
N ILE A 321 6.63 -2.00 15.44
CA ILE A 321 7.25 -1.45 14.24
C ILE A 321 6.29 -1.56 13.05
N MET A 322 5.56 -2.68 12.94
CA MET A 322 4.56 -2.88 11.91
C MET A 322 3.49 -1.78 11.91
N ARG A 323 2.93 -1.43 13.08
CA ARG A 323 1.95 -0.34 13.21
C ARG A 323 2.53 1.02 12.84
N ALA A 324 3.79 1.28 13.21
CA ALA A 324 4.46 2.52 12.82
C ALA A 324 4.61 2.61 11.31
N MET A 325 5.03 1.52 10.66
CA MET A 325 5.15 1.44 9.20
C MET A 325 3.80 1.59 8.50
N GLU A 326 2.76 0.93 8.97
CA GLU A 326 1.40 1.07 8.43
C GLU A 326 0.90 2.51 8.48
N ASN A 327 1.14 3.21 9.61
CA ASN A 327 0.77 4.61 9.73
C ASN A 327 1.56 5.49 8.75
N ILE A 328 2.84 5.23 8.54
CA ILE A 328 3.66 5.97 7.58
C ILE A 328 3.20 5.69 6.16
N ILE A 329 2.96 4.42 5.82
CA ILE A 329 2.44 4.03 4.49
C ILE A 329 1.11 4.73 4.22
N ALA A 330 0.18 4.72 5.18
CA ALA A 330 -1.12 5.38 5.02
C ALA A 330 -1.01 6.90 4.81
N GLN A 331 0.03 7.55 5.33
CA GLN A 331 0.31 8.97 5.10
C GLN A 331 1.00 9.24 3.77
N LEU A 332 1.78 8.28 3.25
CA LEU A 332 2.51 8.41 1.98
C LEU A 332 1.70 7.92 0.78
N ASP A 333 0.77 6.99 0.96
CA ASP A 333 -0.08 6.45 -0.11
C ASP A 333 -1.30 7.34 -0.37
N ILE A 334 -1.02 8.59 -0.72
CA ILE A 334 -2.01 9.61 -1.06
C ILE A 334 -2.01 9.89 -2.56
N ARG A 335 -3.16 10.29 -3.09
CA ARG A 335 -3.28 10.67 -4.48
C ARG A 335 -2.43 11.91 -4.77
N ARG A 336 -1.41 11.77 -5.63
CA ARG A 336 -0.61 12.90 -6.10
C ARG A 336 -1.45 13.77 -7.02
N ALA A 337 -1.38 15.07 -6.82
CA ALA A 337 -1.98 16.02 -7.74
C ALA A 337 -1.21 16.05 -9.07
N GLN A 338 -1.88 16.46 -10.12
CA GLN A 338 -1.29 16.70 -11.42
C GLN A 338 -1.31 18.21 -11.69
N VAL A 339 -0.39 18.68 -12.53
CA VAL A 339 -0.36 20.06 -12.98
C VAL A 339 -0.45 20.08 -14.50
N LEU A 340 -1.48 20.75 -15.02
CA LEU A 340 -1.52 21.14 -16.42
C LEU A 340 -0.71 22.41 -16.59
N ILE A 341 0.28 22.35 -17.44
CA ILE A 341 1.16 23.49 -17.76
C ILE A 341 0.85 23.91 -19.19
N GLU A 342 0.42 25.16 -19.36
CA GLU A 342 0.13 25.78 -20.62
C GLU A 342 1.16 26.89 -20.84
N ALA A 343 2.02 26.74 -21.83
CA ALA A 343 2.91 27.81 -22.25
C ALA A 343 2.31 28.51 -23.44
N MET A 344 2.61 29.81 -23.58
CA MET A 344 2.21 30.63 -24.72
C MET A 344 3.42 31.45 -25.18
N ILE A 345 3.78 31.24 -26.42
CA ILE A 345 4.89 31.92 -27.08
C ILE A 345 4.30 32.83 -28.14
N VAL A 346 4.51 34.12 -28.00
CA VAL A 346 4.05 35.12 -28.97
C VAL A 346 5.27 35.80 -29.57
N GLU A 347 5.40 35.70 -30.88
CA GLU A 347 6.43 36.39 -31.64
C GLU A 347 5.77 37.26 -32.70
N LEU A 348 5.90 38.57 -32.55
CA LEU A 348 5.48 39.58 -33.53
C LEU A 348 6.72 40.15 -34.19
N SER A 349 6.82 40.02 -35.50
CA SER A 349 7.92 40.58 -36.28
C SER A 349 7.37 41.46 -37.38
N GLU A 350 7.78 42.70 -37.33
CA GLU A 350 7.45 43.72 -38.32
C GLU A 350 8.72 44.19 -39.05
N GLY A 351 8.67 44.32 -40.36
CA GLY A 351 9.78 44.79 -41.16
C GLY A 351 9.32 45.74 -42.27
N ALA A 352 9.80 46.95 -42.24
CA ALA A 352 9.55 47.90 -43.28
C ALA A 352 10.84 48.35 -43.97
N GLY A 353 10.84 48.41 -45.27
CA GLY A 353 12.00 48.81 -46.07
C GLY A 353 11.60 49.77 -47.17
N ILE A 354 12.37 50.81 -47.33
CA ILE A 354 12.22 51.76 -48.46
C ILE A 354 13.59 51.86 -49.13
N ASN A 355 13.63 51.61 -50.42
CA ASN A 355 14.79 51.85 -51.24
C ASN A 355 14.37 52.81 -52.38
N LEU A 356 15.00 53.93 -52.41
CA LEU A 356 14.81 54.96 -53.42
C LEU A 356 16.20 55.42 -53.92
N GLY A 357 16.46 55.19 -55.17
CA GLY A 357 17.72 55.52 -55.79
C GLY A 357 17.59 56.01 -57.23
N ILE A 358 18.42 56.92 -57.59
CA ILE A 358 18.53 57.43 -58.96
C ILE A 358 19.97 57.25 -59.40
N GLN A 359 20.16 56.66 -60.57
CA GLN A 359 21.46 56.41 -61.22
C GLN A 359 21.48 57.03 -62.58
N TYR A 360 22.65 57.39 -63.04
CA TYR A 360 22.86 58.01 -64.36
C TYR A 360 24.02 57.29 -65.07
N GLY A 361 23.87 57.19 -66.35
CA GLY A 361 24.94 56.66 -67.19
C GLY A 361 24.83 57.17 -68.60
N SER A 362 25.99 57.30 -69.19
CA SER A 362 26.17 57.54 -70.61
C SER A 362 27.15 56.51 -71.12
N LYS A 363 26.94 56.04 -72.32
CA LYS A 363 27.86 55.08 -72.91
C LYS A 363 29.27 55.67 -73.14
N GLU A 364 29.36 56.95 -73.40
CA GLU A 364 30.62 57.63 -73.72
C GLU A 364 31.24 58.40 -72.55
N ASN A 365 30.38 58.88 -71.64
CA ASN A 365 30.81 59.80 -70.59
C ASN A 365 30.91 59.20 -69.17
N GLY A 366 30.64 57.92 -69.05
CA GLY A 366 30.72 57.20 -67.76
C GLY A 366 29.38 57.01 -67.02
N VAL A 367 29.42 56.33 -65.87
CA VAL A 367 28.26 55.96 -65.06
C VAL A 367 28.38 56.45 -63.61
N VAL A 368 27.28 56.84 -63.04
CA VAL A 368 27.08 57.04 -61.59
C VAL A 368 26.15 55.98 -61.08
N GLN A 369 26.74 55.01 -60.41
CA GLN A 369 26.04 53.85 -59.88
C GLN A 369 26.21 53.79 -58.38
N PHE A 370 25.18 53.45 -57.63
CA PHE A 370 25.22 53.27 -56.17
C PHE A 370 25.14 51.75 -55.83
N GLY A 371 25.98 51.26 -54.91
CA GLY A 371 26.06 49.87 -54.54
C GLY A 371 24.84 49.32 -53.82
N ASN A 372 23.92 50.15 -53.41
CA ASN A 372 22.65 49.80 -52.72
C ASN A 372 21.47 49.65 -53.72
N SER A 373 21.71 49.71 -55.02
CA SER A 373 20.68 49.55 -56.04
C SER A 373 20.59 48.13 -56.52
N ASN A 374 19.38 47.56 -56.63
CA ASN A 374 19.11 46.21 -57.10
C ASN A 374 19.30 46.06 -58.62
N VAL A 375 19.30 47.17 -59.36
CA VAL A 375 19.48 47.19 -60.81
C VAL A 375 20.67 48.12 -61.13
N PRO A 376 21.84 47.55 -61.51
CA PRO A 376 23.01 48.31 -61.89
C PRO A 376 22.82 49.00 -63.22
N ILE A 377 22.96 50.35 -63.27
CA ILE A 377 22.80 51.10 -64.52
C ILE A 377 23.82 50.71 -65.60
N GLY A 378 25.02 50.32 -65.20
CA GLY A 378 26.05 49.85 -66.17
C GLY A 378 25.60 48.65 -66.95
N GLN A 379 25.05 47.64 -66.28
CA GLN A 379 24.52 46.44 -66.96
C GLN A 379 23.24 46.74 -67.74
N TYR A 380 22.39 47.65 -67.24
CA TYR A 380 21.21 48.10 -67.95
C TYR A 380 21.56 48.79 -69.30
N LEU A 381 22.61 49.66 -69.31
CA LEU A 381 23.09 50.27 -70.49
C LEU A 381 23.65 49.30 -71.53
N ILE A 382 24.39 48.31 -71.10
CA ILE A 382 24.90 47.19 -71.93
C ILE A 382 23.72 46.47 -72.56
N GLY A 383 22.76 46.06 -71.76
CA GLY A 383 21.58 45.35 -72.26
C GLY A 383 20.71 46.17 -73.24
N LEU A 384 20.62 47.50 -72.99
CA LEU A 384 19.97 48.38 -73.97
C LEU A 384 20.68 48.49 -75.29
N GLU A 385 22.01 48.43 -75.30
CA GLU A 385 22.77 48.47 -76.56
C GLU A 385 22.66 47.16 -77.30
N GLU A 386 22.76 46.04 -76.63
CA GLU A 386 22.59 44.72 -77.19
C GLU A 386 21.18 44.48 -77.76
N ALA A 387 20.18 45.12 -77.14
CA ALA A 387 18.77 45.05 -77.61
C ALA A 387 18.48 45.86 -78.88
N LYS A 388 19.45 46.64 -79.42
CA LYS A 388 19.25 47.38 -80.67
C LYS A 388 19.54 46.50 -81.85
N ASP A 389 18.71 46.63 -82.84
CA ASP A 389 18.98 45.99 -84.13
C ASP A 389 20.25 46.56 -84.75
N THR A 390 21.14 45.69 -85.16
CA THR A 390 22.39 46.06 -85.82
C THR A 390 22.27 45.79 -87.30
N THR A 391 22.39 46.87 -88.08
CA THR A 391 22.39 46.74 -89.52
C THR A 391 23.84 46.79 -89.99
N THR A 392 24.29 45.74 -90.58
CA THR A 392 25.61 45.62 -91.22
C THR A 392 25.44 45.50 -92.72
N THR A 393 26.27 46.23 -93.44
CA THR A 393 26.31 46.10 -94.87
C THR A 393 27.32 44.98 -95.30
N GLU A 394 26.80 43.89 -95.79
CA GLU A 394 27.62 42.77 -96.30
C GLU A 394 27.66 42.82 -97.82
N GLN A 395 28.89 42.64 -98.38
CA GLN A 395 29.04 42.50 -99.82
C GLN A 395 28.76 41.07 -100.18
N ARG A 396 27.70 40.81 -100.99
CA ARG A 396 27.35 39.51 -101.50
C ARG A 396 27.33 39.56 -103.03
N PHE A 397 27.73 38.43 -103.66
CA PHE A 397 27.60 38.29 -105.10
C PHE A 397 26.12 38.04 -105.48
N ASP A 398 25.61 38.85 -106.39
CA ASP A 398 24.32 38.68 -107.03
C ASP A 398 24.38 37.48 -108.05
N ASN A 399 23.23 37.00 -108.52
CA ASN A 399 23.11 35.92 -109.49
C ASN A 399 23.87 36.17 -110.77
N ASN A 400 24.30 37.42 -111.08
CA ASN A 400 25.10 37.83 -112.19
C ASN A 400 26.60 38.00 -111.86
N ASN A 401 27.07 37.55 -110.70
CA ASN A 401 28.43 37.64 -110.17
C ASN A 401 28.93 39.07 -109.99
N ASN A 402 28.05 40.05 -109.72
CA ASN A 402 28.37 41.40 -109.34
C ASN A 402 28.34 41.54 -107.79
N LEU A 403 29.31 42.26 -107.23
CA LEU A 403 29.28 42.59 -105.83
C LEU A 403 28.16 43.64 -105.58
N VAL A 404 27.17 43.30 -104.73
CA VAL A 404 26.09 44.18 -104.26
C VAL A 404 26.17 44.30 -102.76
N ASP A 405 26.03 45.49 -102.32
CA ASP A 405 25.92 45.73 -100.84
C ASP A 405 24.52 45.37 -100.38
N VAL A 406 24.43 44.39 -99.48
CA VAL A 406 23.18 43.93 -98.87
C VAL A 406 23.17 44.32 -97.41
N GLU A 407 22.17 45.08 -96.99
CA GLU A 407 21.95 45.40 -95.58
C GLU A 407 21.37 44.18 -94.91
N VAL A 408 22.12 43.60 -93.98
CA VAL A 408 21.68 42.53 -93.08
C VAL A 408 21.38 43.12 -91.72
N THR A 409 20.14 43.07 -91.37
CA THR A 409 19.73 43.52 -89.99
C THR A 409 19.67 42.31 -89.12
N GLU A 410 20.52 42.25 -88.14
CA GLU A 410 20.42 41.29 -87.05
C GLU A 410 19.55 41.85 -85.96
N SER A 411 18.56 41.07 -85.49
CA SER A 411 17.70 41.51 -84.38
C SER A 411 18.46 41.61 -83.11
N GLY A 412 18.21 42.63 -82.32
CA GLY A 412 18.84 42.85 -81.01
C GLY A 412 18.64 41.70 -80.02
N ASP A 413 19.62 41.47 -79.20
CA ASP A 413 19.57 40.45 -78.10
C ASP A 413 19.08 41.11 -76.75
N PHE A 414 17.91 40.67 -76.35
CA PHE A 414 17.27 41.13 -75.11
C PHE A 414 17.68 40.30 -73.83
N THR A 415 18.60 39.34 -73.97
CA THR A 415 18.97 38.41 -72.87
C THR A 415 19.54 39.12 -71.64
N THR A 416 20.55 40.00 -71.93
CA THR A 416 21.17 40.80 -70.77
C THR A 416 20.19 41.73 -70.12
N LEU A 417 19.36 42.43 -70.93
CA LEU A 417 18.34 43.33 -70.41
C LEU A 417 17.31 42.55 -69.63
N GLY A 418 16.87 41.40 -70.10
CA GLY A 418 15.96 40.51 -69.36
C GLY A 418 16.55 40.02 -68.03
N GLN A 419 17.82 39.62 -68.00
CA GLN A 419 18.51 39.20 -66.78
C GLN A 419 18.59 40.35 -65.78
N VAL A 420 18.95 41.55 -66.17
CA VAL A 420 19.07 42.72 -65.30
C VAL A 420 17.70 43.10 -64.73
N LEU A 421 16.66 43.07 -65.52
CA LEU A 421 15.28 43.40 -65.10
C LEU A 421 14.66 42.26 -64.29
N SER A 422 15.05 41.01 -64.46
CA SER A 422 14.54 39.94 -63.62
C SER A 422 14.96 40.02 -62.17
N GLY A 423 16.08 40.72 -61.86
CA GLY A 423 16.52 41.02 -60.48
C GLY A 423 15.86 42.27 -59.92
N ALA A 424 15.03 42.97 -60.68
CA ALA A 424 14.39 44.23 -60.26
C ALA A 424 13.19 43.96 -59.34
N ASN A 425 13.19 44.52 -58.16
CA ASN A 425 12.05 44.54 -57.24
C ASN A 425 11.52 45.99 -57.16
N GLY A 426 10.19 46.15 -57.29
CA GLY A 426 9.54 47.44 -57.25
C GLY A 426 9.44 48.15 -58.59
N ALA A 427 9.36 49.44 -58.60
CA ALA A 427 9.29 50.24 -59.80
C ALA A 427 10.70 50.63 -60.28
N VAL A 428 11.02 50.23 -61.52
CA VAL A 428 12.25 50.63 -62.20
C VAL A 428 11.84 51.44 -63.45
N LEU A 429 12.21 52.72 -63.50
CA LEU A 429 11.91 53.63 -64.59
C LEU A 429 13.20 54.08 -65.25
N GLY A 430 13.37 53.74 -66.53
CA GLY A 430 14.47 54.20 -67.36
C GLY A 430 14.01 55.42 -68.18
N LEU A 431 14.71 56.52 -68.07
CA LEU A 431 14.51 57.71 -68.86
C LEU A 431 15.75 57.93 -69.74
N ILE A 432 15.57 57.95 -71.04
CA ILE A 432 16.63 58.19 -72.06
C ILE A 432 16.52 59.56 -72.58
N MET A 433 17.56 60.42 -72.44
CA MET A 433 17.68 61.77 -72.88
C MET A 433 18.97 61.93 -73.70
N GLY A 434 18.89 61.78 -75.00
CA GLY A 434 20.08 61.76 -75.78
C GLY A 434 21.00 60.59 -75.46
N ASP A 435 22.28 60.87 -75.14
CA ASP A 435 23.28 59.84 -74.77
C ASP A 435 23.22 59.49 -73.26
N TRP A 436 22.42 60.21 -72.51
CA TRP A 436 22.25 59.96 -71.06
C TRP A 436 21.03 59.15 -70.75
N THR A 437 21.21 58.15 -69.93
CA THR A 437 20.14 57.34 -69.37
C THR A 437 20.06 57.56 -67.85
N MET A 438 18.90 57.86 -67.36
CA MET A 438 18.60 57.92 -65.92
C MET A 438 17.76 56.72 -65.54
N LEU A 439 18.16 56.05 -64.52
CA LEU A 439 17.44 54.89 -63.95
C LEU A 439 16.95 55.24 -62.53
N VAL A 440 15.65 55.25 -62.39
CA VAL A 440 15.00 55.46 -61.07
C VAL A 440 14.53 54.15 -60.55
N ASN A 441 14.98 53.75 -59.33
CA ASN A 441 14.54 52.59 -58.63
C ASN A 441 13.80 53.01 -57.36
N ALA A 442 12.57 52.52 -57.19
CA ALA A 442 11.75 52.82 -56.07
C ALA A 442 11.03 51.53 -55.57
N VAL A 443 11.31 51.08 -54.36
CA VAL A 443 10.65 49.94 -53.77
C VAL A 443 10.33 50.23 -52.30
N ALA A 444 9.12 49.94 -51.89
CA ALA A 444 8.71 49.85 -50.49
C ALA A 444 8.30 48.40 -50.19
N THR A 445 8.86 47.87 -49.15
CA THR A 445 8.52 46.54 -48.64
C THR A 445 7.98 46.62 -47.24
N ASP A 446 6.89 45.94 -46.98
CA ASP A 446 6.31 45.78 -45.68
C ASP A 446 6.11 44.27 -45.40
N ARG A 447 6.55 43.80 -44.24
CA ARG A 447 6.47 42.43 -43.82
C ARG A 447 5.97 42.39 -42.40
N GLU A 448 4.90 41.68 -42.20
CA GLU A 448 4.33 41.42 -40.87
C GLU A 448 4.26 39.91 -40.65
N SER A 449 4.71 39.44 -39.52
CA SER A 449 4.63 38.03 -39.13
C SER A 449 4.20 37.95 -37.68
N ASN A 450 3.12 37.23 -37.44
CA ASN A 450 2.61 36.97 -36.09
C ASN A 450 2.56 35.46 -35.88
N ILE A 451 3.36 34.98 -34.95
CA ILE A 451 3.45 33.58 -34.57
C ILE A 451 2.95 33.41 -33.16
N LEU A 452 1.92 32.60 -32.98
CA LEU A 452 1.38 32.19 -31.69
C LEU A 452 1.50 30.67 -31.54
N SER A 453 2.22 30.22 -30.53
CA SER A 453 2.37 28.81 -30.22
C SER A 453 1.99 28.58 -28.75
N SER A 454 1.14 27.58 -28.53
CA SER A 454 0.64 27.26 -27.18
C SER A 454 0.80 25.78 -26.84
N PRO A 455 2.05 25.30 -26.59
CA PRO A 455 2.28 23.93 -26.13
C PRO A 455 1.70 23.74 -24.74
N SER A 456 1.11 22.57 -24.48
CA SER A 456 0.56 22.23 -23.19
C SER A 456 0.84 20.77 -22.83
N ILE A 457 1.14 20.51 -21.57
CA ILE A 457 1.45 19.18 -21.03
C ILE A 457 0.91 19.04 -19.62
N THR A 458 0.41 17.85 -19.29
CA THR A 458 0.01 17.50 -17.94
C THR A 458 1.03 16.56 -17.33
N VAL A 459 1.45 16.82 -16.10
CA VAL A 459 2.48 16.07 -15.41
C VAL A 459 2.11 15.91 -13.93
N MET A 460 2.54 14.83 -13.31
CA MET A 460 2.37 14.64 -11.87
C MET A 460 3.29 15.57 -11.07
N ASP A 461 2.86 15.89 -9.85
CA ASP A 461 3.68 16.63 -8.90
C ASP A 461 5.05 15.98 -8.68
N ASN A 462 6.13 16.74 -8.72
CA ASN A 462 7.53 16.30 -8.71
C ASN A 462 7.93 15.35 -9.86
N GLY A 463 7.08 15.21 -10.88
CA GLY A 463 7.41 14.46 -12.09
C GLY A 463 8.07 15.32 -13.16
N GLU A 464 8.86 14.73 -14.03
CA GLU A 464 9.41 15.37 -15.22
C GLU A 464 8.60 14.96 -16.45
N ALA A 465 8.25 15.92 -17.30
CA ALA A 465 7.62 15.65 -18.57
C ALA A 465 8.21 16.51 -19.67
N SER A 466 8.29 15.94 -20.89
CA SER A 466 8.76 16.61 -22.08
C SER A 466 7.78 16.45 -23.22
N PHE A 467 7.62 17.53 -24.00
CA PHE A 467 6.78 17.58 -25.18
C PHE A 467 7.59 18.15 -26.33
N ILE A 468 7.64 17.46 -27.46
CA ILE A 468 8.40 17.84 -28.63
C ILE A 468 7.49 17.76 -29.85
N VAL A 469 7.40 18.86 -30.61
CA VAL A 469 6.70 18.92 -31.90
C VAL A 469 7.63 19.58 -32.90
N GLY A 470 8.03 18.87 -33.94
CA GLY A 470 8.98 19.37 -34.89
C GLY A 470 9.31 18.34 -35.96
N GLU A 471 10.38 18.61 -36.70
CA GLU A 471 10.93 17.76 -37.76
C GLU A 471 12.41 17.47 -37.51
N GLU A 472 12.89 16.38 -38.06
CA GLU A 472 14.33 16.06 -38.04
C GLU A 472 14.98 16.55 -39.32
N VAL A 473 15.99 17.38 -39.20
CA VAL A 473 16.74 17.95 -40.31
C VAL A 473 18.11 17.32 -40.38
N PRO A 474 18.48 16.72 -41.56
CA PRO A 474 19.81 16.18 -41.72
C PRO A 474 20.87 17.29 -41.82
N VAL A 475 21.94 17.18 -41.02
CA VAL A 475 23.06 18.11 -41.03
C VAL A 475 24.33 17.32 -41.34
N VAL A 476 25.10 17.79 -42.31
CA VAL A 476 26.38 17.17 -42.65
C VAL A 476 27.41 17.60 -41.64
N THR A 477 27.92 16.68 -40.83
CA THR A 477 28.90 16.94 -39.77
C THR A 477 30.33 16.66 -40.22
N GLY A 478 30.53 15.95 -41.30
CA GLY A 478 31.86 15.67 -41.86
C GLY A 478 31.77 15.25 -43.31
N SER A 479 32.76 15.70 -44.08
CA SER A 479 32.97 15.18 -45.45
C SER A 479 34.45 14.91 -45.61
N THR A 480 34.81 13.68 -45.99
CA THR A 480 36.18 13.30 -46.33
C THR A 480 36.25 13.13 -47.86
N ALA A 481 36.92 14.11 -48.49
CA ALA A 481 37.33 13.97 -49.88
C ALA A 481 38.81 13.54 -49.90
N SER A 482 39.06 12.33 -50.37
CA SER A 482 40.41 11.87 -50.61
C SER A 482 40.76 12.05 -52.08
N SER A 483 41.91 12.57 -52.39
CA SER A 483 42.37 12.84 -53.77
C SER A 483 42.48 11.58 -54.65
N ASN A 484 42.26 10.39 -54.10
CA ASN A 484 42.33 9.11 -54.79
C ASN A 484 41.06 8.28 -54.73
N ASN A 485 39.94 8.83 -54.28
CA ASN A 485 38.67 8.09 -54.17
C ASN A 485 37.54 8.89 -54.83
N ASP A 486 36.95 8.34 -55.87
CA ASP A 486 35.84 8.93 -56.63
C ASP A 486 34.51 9.01 -55.85
N ASN A 487 34.49 8.57 -54.59
CA ASN A 487 33.25 8.55 -53.77
C ASN A 487 33.45 9.32 -52.46
N PRO A 488 33.07 10.58 -52.38
CA PRO A 488 33.15 11.34 -51.12
C PRO A 488 32.20 10.77 -50.05
N PHE A 489 32.74 10.40 -48.91
CA PHE A 489 31.98 9.92 -47.79
C PHE A 489 31.50 11.12 -46.94
N GLN A 490 30.17 11.24 -46.74
CA GLN A 490 29.56 12.27 -45.94
C GLN A 490 28.92 11.64 -44.69
N THR A 491 29.24 12.20 -43.50
CA THR A 491 28.59 11.84 -42.23
C THR A 491 27.43 12.80 -42.03
N VAL A 492 26.22 12.27 -41.86
CA VAL A 492 25.01 13.03 -41.69
C VAL A 492 24.47 12.77 -40.28
N GLU A 493 24.30 13.82 -39.49
CA GLU A 493 23.62 13.83 -38.18
C GLU A 493 22.22 14.41 -38.38
N ARG A 494 21.21 13.80 -37.71
CA ARG A 494 19.84 14.36 -37.71
C ARG A 494 19.64 15.20 -36.48
N LYS A 495 19.22 16.44 -36.68
CA LYS A 495 18.93 17.37 -35.60
C LYS A 495 17.45 17.67 -35.53
N GLU A 496 16.88 17.50 -34.35
CA GLU A 496 15.48 17.81 -34.09
C GLU A 496 15.29 19.35 -34.05
N VAL A 497 14.34 19.83 -34.84
CA VAL A 497 13.98 21.24 -34.97
C VAL A 497 12.50 21.41 -34.75
N GLY A 498 12.09 22.32 -33.89
CA GLY A 498 10.69 22.56 -33.57
C GLY A 498 10.50 23.16 -32.18
N ILE A 499 9.37 22.90 -31.58
CA ILE A 499 9.00 23.36 -30.25
C ILE A 499 9.25 22.22 -29.24
N LYS A 500 10.12 22.49 -28.27
CA LYS A 500 10.40 21.57 -27.16
C LYS A 500 10.02 22.28 -25.85
N LEU A 501 9.26 21.58 -25.01
CA LEU A 501 8.89 22.03 -23.68
C LEU A 501 9.19 20.90 -22.69
N LYS A 502 10.08 21.14 -21.74
CA LYS A 502 10.40 20.24 -20.65
C LYS A 502 10.09 20.94 -19.32
N VAL A 503 9.33 20.28 -18.46
CA VAL A 503 8.82 20.88 -17.22
C VAL A 503 8.88 19.90 -16.06
N THR A 504 9.15 20.46 -14.87
CA THR A 504 9.09 19.74 -13.60
C THR A 504 8.36 20.64 -12.60
N PRO A 505 7.08 20.39 -12.31
CA PRO A 505 6.33 21.12 -11.31
C PRO A 505 6.56 20.57 -9.92
N GLN A 506 6.48 21.43 -8.92
CA GLN A 506 6.41 21.10 -7.51
C GLN A 506 5.32 21.94 -6.87
N ILE A 507 4.32 21.30 -6.29
CA ILE A 507 3.21 21.98 -5.61
C ILE A 507 3.64 22.25 -4.17
N ASN A 508 3.58 23.52 -3.76
CA ASN A 508 3.85 23.93 -2.39
C ASN A 508 2.54 24.12 -1.61
N GLU A 509 2.64 24.22 -0.29
CA GLU A 509 1.50 24.62 0.55
C GLU A 509 0.97 25.99 0.10
N GLY A 510 -0.36 26.15 0.03
CA GLY A 510 -1.03 27.40 -0.37
C GLY A 510 -1.25 27.56 -1.87
N ASP A 511 -1.34 26.44 -2.61
CA ASP A 511 -1.73 26.40 -4.03
C ASP A 511 -0.76 27.12 -4.98
N SER A 512 0.49 27.28 -4.60
CA SER A 512 1.54 27.78 -5.47
C SER A 512 2.34 26.63 -6.08
N VAL A 513 2.69 26.77 -7.35
CA VAL A 513 3.46 25.79 -8.11
C VAL A 513 4.82 26.36 -8.43
N GLN A 514 5.87 25.70 -7.95
CA GLN A 514 7.23 25.97 -8.41
C GLN A 514 7.45 25.16 -9.69
N LEU A 515 7.78 25.87 -10.78
CA LEU A 515 8.01 25.26 -12.07
C LEU A 515 9.48 25.41 -12.47
N LYS A 516 10.14 24.29 -12.73
CA LYS A 516 11.39 24.28 -13.46
C LYS A 516 11.07 24.02 -14.94
N ILE A 517 11.50 24.93 -15.82
CA ILE A 517 11.09 24.98 -17.21
C ILE A 517 12.32 25.07 -18.09
N GLU A 518 12.37 24.25 -19.11
CA GLU A 518 13.29 24.34 -20.24
C GLU A 518 12.44 24.37 -21.51
N GLN A 519 12.49 25.49 -22.20
CA GLN A 519 11.73 25.72 -23.42
C GLN A 519 12.69 26.05 -24.56
N GLU A 520 12.50 25.41 -25.68
CA GLU A 520 13.27 25.65 -26.91
C GLU A 520 12.30 25.75 -28.10
N VAL A 521 12.50 26.79 -28.89
CA VAL A 521 11.87 26.95 -30.20
C VAL A 521 12.96 27.10 -31.23
N SER A 522 12.98 26.19 -32.19
CA SER A 522 13.97 26.19 -33.28
C SER A 522 13.27 26.08 -34.62
N ASN A 523 13.76 26.82 -35.59
CA ASN A 523 13.26 26.80 -36.97
C ASN A 523 14.41 26.73 -37.96
N VAL A 524 14.17 26.12 -39.11
CA VAL A 524 15.11 26.10 -40.25
C VAL A 524 14.98 27.41 -41.02
N LEU A 525 16.07 28.13 -41.16
CA LEU A 525 16.12 29.40 -41.95
C LEU A 525 16.49 29.22 -43.43
N GLY A 526 16.64 27.95 -43.87
CA GLY A 526 17.06 27.60 -45.22
C GLY A 526 18.55 27.24 -45.34
N ALA A 527 18.90 26.65 -46.45
CA ALA A 527 20.28 26.28 -46.77
C ALA A 527 20.98 27.44 -47.52
N ASN A 528 22.12 27.85 -47.04
CA ASN A 528 23.02 28.74 -47.79
C ASN A 528 24.06 27.88 -48.51
N GLY A 529 23.76 27.48 -49.78
CA GLY A 529 24.57 26.54 -50.54
C GLY A 529 24.23 25.09 -50.20
N ALA A 530 24.90 24.14 -50.79
CA ALA A 530 24.55 22.70 -50.75
C ALA A 530 24.92 21.99 -49.43
N VAL A 531 25.56 22.67 -48.47
CA VAL A 531 26.23 21.97 -47.33
C VAL A 531 25.90 22.49 -45.93
N ASP A 532 25.34 23.71 -45.79
CA ASP A 532 25.16 24.32 -44.46
C ASP A 532 23.71 24.79 -44.26
N VAL A 533 23.06 24.17 -43.26
CA VAL A 533 21.68 24.52 -42.85
C VAL A 533 21.76 25.45 -41.63
N ARG A 534 21.14 26.63 -41.74
CA ARG A 534 21.06 27.58 -40.65
C ARG A 534 19.80 27.36 -39.82
N PHE A 535 19.98 27.33 -38.49
CA PHE A 535 18.90 27.19 -37.56
C PHE A 535 18.74 28.52 -36.78
N SER A 536 17.50 28.93 -36.59
CA SER A 536 17.12 29.89 -35.58
C SER A 536 16.77 29.16 -34.30
N LYS A 537 17.36 29.53 -33.18
CA LYS A 537 17.11 28.87 -31.88
C LYS A 537 16.81 29.93 -30.82
N ARG A 538 15.71 29.73 -30.11
CA ARG A 538 15.32 30.50 -28.94
C ARG A 538 15.16 29.51 -27.79
N GLN A 539 15.93 29.71 -26.71
CA GLN A 539 15.96 28.82 -25.57
C GLN A 539 15.81 29.64 -24.29
N LEU A 540 14.91 29.16 -23.40
CA LEU A 540 14.67 29.72 -22.09
C LEU A 540 14.76 28.59 -21.07
N THR A 541 15.61 28.77 -20.06
CA THR A 541 15.70 27.86 -18.90
C THR A 541 15.56 28.70 -17.65
N THR A 542 14.54 28.40 -16.84
CA THR A 542 14.22 29.17 -15.63
C THR A 542 13.50 28.35 -14.60
N SER A 543 13.47 28.85 -13.36
CA SER A 543 12.63 28.32 -12.28
C SER A 543 11.82 29.46 -11.69
N VAL A 544 10.50 29.28 -11.61
CA VAL A 544 9.55 30.32 -11.18
C VAL A 544 8.51 29.74 -10.22
N LEU A 545 7.97 30.60 -9.38
CA LEU A 545 6.86 30.28 -8.47
C LEU A 545 5.61 31.01 -8.94
N ILE A 546 4.51 30.29 -9.17
CA ILE A 546 3.28 30.81 -9.76
C ILE A 546 2.09 30.29 -8.95
N GLN A 547 1.07 31.13 -8.75
CA GLN A 547 -0.19 30.68 -8.15
C GLN A 547 -1.02 29.86 -9.15
N ASP A 548 -1.82 28.93 -8.62
CA ASP A 548 -2.72 28.12 -9.43
C ASP A 548 -3.62 28.97 -10.34
N GLY A 549 -3.66 28.63 -11.63
CA GLY A 549 -4.47 29.30 -12.64
C GLY A 549 -4.00 30.70 -13.05
N GLN A 550 -2.96 31.26 -12.44
CA GLN A 550 -2.39 32.54 -12.85
C GLN A 550 -1.44 32.41 -14.02
N MET A 551 -1.42 33.40 -14.88
CA MET A 551 -0.47 33.52 -15.98
C MET A 551 0.64 34.51 -15.63
N ILE A 552 1.89 34.12 -15.88
CA ILE A 552 3.06 34.97 -15.69
C ILE A 552 3.88 35.04 -16.98
N ALA A 553 4.49 36.19 -17.23
CA ALA A 553 5.51 36.33 -18.25
C ALA A 553 6.85 35.82 -17.73
N LEU A 554 7.41 34.80 -18.40
CA LEU A 554 8.71 34.22 -18.04
C LEU A 554 9.87 35.06 -18.53
N GLY A 555 9.68 35.69 -19.66
CA GLY A 555 10.68 36.52 -20.30
C GLY A 555 10.31 36.86 -21.74
N GLY A 556 11.13 37.64 -22.36
CA GLY A 556 10.92 38.06 -23.75
C GLY A 556 12.09 38.83 -24.29
N LEU A 557 11.99 39.19 -25.57
CA LEU A 557 12.92 40.03 -26.29
C LEU A 557 12.13 41.09 -27.05
N ILE A 558 12.46 42.34 -26.83
CA ILE A 558 11.97 43.42 -27.68
C ILE A 558 13.21 43.99 -28.37
N GLN A 559 13.23 43.84 -29.70
CA GLN A 559 14.32 44.34 -30.51
C GLN A 559 13.78 45.29 -31.57
N ASP A 560 14.38 46.44 -31.65
CA ASP A 560 14.09 47.46 -32.66
C ASP A 560 15.40 47.77 -33.40
N GLN A 561 15.41 47.54 -34.71
CA GLN A 561 16.58 47.71 -35.55
C GLN A 561 16.24 48.68 -36.67
N SER A 562 17.04 49.71 -36.84
CA SER A 562 16.93 50.64 -37.94
C SER A 562 18.28 50.77 -38.65
N ASN A 563 18.28 50.42 -39.90
CA ASN A 563 19.46 50.53 -40.76
C ASN A 563 19.13 51.57 -41.81
N GLU A 564 19.92 52.62 -41.89
CA GLU A 564 19.83 53.66 -42.90
C GLU A 564 21.16 53.76 -43.63
N ASN A 565 21.12 53.58 -44.93
CA ASN A 565 22.29 53.66 -45.83
C ASN A 565 22.02 54.70 -46.90
N GLU A 566 22.67 55.85 -46.81
CA GLU A 566 22.64 56.91 -47.79
C GLU A 566 23.93 56.92 -48.61
N SER A 567 23.84 56.77 -49.88
CA SER A 567 24.94 56.93 -50.86
C SER A 567 24.66 58.12 -51.74
N LYS A 568 25.59 59.10 -51.73
CA LYS A 568 25.40 60.37 -52.47
C LYS A 568 26.67 60.80 -53.19
N ILE A 569 26.49 61.57 -54.23
CA ILE A 569 27.59 62.32 -54.88
C ILE A 569 27.89 63.52 -53.98
N PRO A 570 29.16 63.69 -53.52
CA PRO A 570 29.54 64.82 -52.67
C PRO A 570 29.19 66.14 -53.35
N LEU A 571 28.73 67.09 -52.56
CA LEU A 571 28.28 68.44 -52.96
C LEU A 571 26.93 68.47 -53.74
N LEU A 572 26.74 67.59 -54.71
CA LEU A 572 25.49 67.56 -55.50
C LEU A 572 24.34 66.89 -54.71
N GLY A 573 24.64 65.84 -53.94
CA GLY A 573 23.62 65.20 -53.12
C GLY A 573 23.15 66.03 -51.90
N ASP A 574 23.88 67.06 -51.56
CA ASP A 574 23.53 67.96 -50.41
C ASP A 574 22.71 69.20 -50.84
N ILE A 575 22.42 69.40 -52.11
CA ILE A 575 21.58 70.50 -52.62
C ILE A 575 20.13 70.25 -52.15
N PRO A 576 19.51 71.23 -51.49
CA PRO A 576 18.10 71.18 -51.08
C PRO A 576 17.21 70.87 -52.30
N ILE A 577 16.28 69.94 -52.19
CA ILE A 577 15.29 69.47 -53.19
C ILE A 577 15.97 68.73 -54.35
N LEU A 578 16.95 69.27 -55.03
CA LEU A 578 17.62 68.66 -56.18
C LEU A 578 18.59 67.59 -55.78
N GLY A 579 19.10 67.58 -54.56
CA GLY A 579 20.02 66.51 -54.06
C GLY A 579 19.44 65.14 -54.08
N HIS A 580 18.12 64.98 -54.04
CA HIS A 580 17.48 63.67 -54.17
C HIS A 580 17.74 62.98 -55.55
N LEU A 581 18.05 63.76 -56.55
CA LEU A 581 18.44 63.23 -57.84
C LEU A 581 19.86 62.64 -57.87
N PHE A 582 20.70 62.97 -56.89
CA PHE A 582 22.12 62.59 -56.82
C PHE A 582 22.43 61.67 -55.60
N LYS A 583 21.42 60.98 -55.08
CA LYS A 583 21.56 60.09 -53.96
C LYS A 583 20.66 58.86 -54.08
N SER A 584 21.07 57.81 -53.38
CA SER A 584 20.30 56.60 -53.19
C SER A 584 20.20 56.31 -51.69
N ASN A 585 18.96 56.19 -51.20
CA ASN A 585 18.64 55.92 -49.82
C ASN A 585 18.04 54.51 -49.74
N ASN A 586 18.59 53.70 -48.85
CA ASN A 586 18.05 52.42 -48.46
C ASN A 586 17.82 52.40 -46.94
N THR A 587 16.58 52.49 -46.55
CA THR A 587 16.22 52.44 -45.13
C THR A 587 15.44 51.17 -44.87
N SER A 588 15.89 50.39 -43.88
CA SER A 588 15.17 49.23 -43.38
C SER A 588 14.97 49.30 -41.88
N LYS A 589 13.74 49.12 -41.44
CA LYS A 589 13.37 49.03 -40.05
C LYS A 589 12.85 47.63 -39.76
N GLY A 590 13.29 47.03 -38.68
CA GLY A 590 12.80 45.73 -38.21
C GLY A 590 12.50 45.83 -36.73
N ARG A 591 11.33 45.35 -36.31
CA ARG A 591 10.96 45.20 -34.94
C ARG A 591 10.58 43.75 -34.68
N THR A 592 11.11 43.16 -33.62
CA THR A 592 10.78 41.82 -33.18
C THR A 592 10.44 41.87 -31.71
N ASN A 593 9.23 41.44 -31.39
CA ASN A 593 8.74 41.31 -30.01
C ASN A 593 8.49 39.81 -29.77
N LEU A 594 9.24 39.22 -28.87
CA LEU A 594 9.07 37.83 -28.41
C LEU A 594 8.66 37.88 -26.94
N MET A 595 7.56 37.24 -26.60
CA MET A 595 7.11 37.08 -25.21
C MET A 595 6.75 35.65 -24.94
N VAL A 596 7.14 35.15 -23.76
CA VAL A 596 6.85 33.81 -23.30
C VAL A 596 6.06 33.90 -22.01
N PHE A 597 4.87 33.34 -22.02
CA PHE A 597 3.99 33.24 -20.87
C PHE A 597 3.81 31.78 -20.46
N ILE A 598 3.50 31.56 -19.18
CA ILE A 598 3.17 30.25 -18.67
C ILE A 598 2.02 30.36 -17.67
N LYS A 599 1.19 29.32 -17.65
CA LYS A 599 0.05 29.19 -16.75
C LYS A 599 -0.01 27.74 -16.24
N PRO A 600 0.25 27.49 -14.95
CA PRO A 600 -0.03 26.21 -14.33
C PRO A 600 -1.50 26.13 -13.91
N THR A 601 -2.06 24.92 -13.92
CA THR A 601 -3.38 24.61 -13.35
C THR A 601 -3.29 23.31 -12.60
N ILE A 602 -3.56 23.32 -11.27
CA ILE A 602 -3.49 22.14 -10.42
C ILE A 602 -4.75 21.29 -10.60
N ILE A 603 -4.57 20.00 -10.80
CA ILE A 603 -5.63 19.01 -10.98
C ILE A 603 -5.53 18.02 -9.80
N ARG A 604 -6.46 18.13 -8.85
CA ARG A 604 -6.50 17.26 -7.66
C ARG A 604 -7.49 16.12 -7.78
N ASP A 605 -8.50 16.29 -8.59
CA ASP A 605 -9.57 15.33 -8.76
C ASP A 605 -9.91 15.03 -10.23
N GLY A 606 -10.69 13.96 -10.45
CA GLY A 606 -11.10 13.56 -11.78
C GLY A 606 -12.09 14.50 -12.42
N VAL A 607 -12.90 15.20 -11.64
CA VAL A 607 -13.93 16.12 -12.15
C VAL A 607 -13.27 17.35 -12.77
N THR A 608 -12.26 17.90 -12.10
CA THR A 608 -11.45 19.02 -12.62
C THR A 608 -10.70 18.60 -13.89
N ALA A 609 -10.11 17.38 -13.91
CA ALA A 609 -9.43 16.84 -15.08
C ALA A 609 -10.38 16.71 -16.28
N ASP A 610 -11.56 16.15 -16.05
CA ASP A 610 -12.57 15.98 -17.10
C ASP A 610 -13.08 17.34 -17.62
N GLY A 611 -13.36 18.28 -16.75
CA GLY A 611 -13.80 19.63 -17.12
C GLY A 611 -12.77 20.38 -17.97
N ILE A 612 -11.47 20.25 -17.69
CA ILE A 612 -10.39 20.81 -18.48
C ILE A 612 -10.32 20.13 -19.85
N THR A 613 -10.36 18.81 -19.88
CA THR A 613 -10.32 18.00 -21.09
C THR A 613 -11.48 18.34 -22.01
N GLN A 614 -12.70 18.42 -21.45
CA GLN A 614 -13.92 18.77 -22.18
C GLN A 614 -13.83 20.17 -22.81
N ARG A 615 -13.30 21.16 -22.09
CA ARG A 615 -13.12 22.51 -22.62
C ARG A 615 -12.15 22.53 -23.81
N LYS A 616 -10.99 21.88 -23.69
CA LYS A 616 -10.01 21.81 -24.79
C LYS A 616 -10.55 21.02 -25.98
N TYR A 617 -11.23 19.91 -25.75
CA TYR A 617 -11.84 19.11 -26.78
C TYR A 617 -12.91 19.91 -27.54
N ASN A 618 -13.81 20.56 -26.82
CA ASN A 618 -14.87 21.37 -27.41
C ASN A 618 -14.33 22.57 -28.18
N TYR A 619 -13.24 23.18 -27.71
CA TYR A 619 -12.57 24.27 -28.41
C TYR A 619 -12.03 23.79 -29.78
N ILE A 620 -11.28 22.69 -29.80
CA ILE A 620 -10.74 22.12 -31.04
C ILE A 620 -11.89 21.73 -32.00
N ARG A 621 -12.94 21.10 -31.44
CA ARG A 621 -14.12 20.73 -32.24
C ARG A 621 -14.82 21.96 -32.83
N ALA A 622 -14.97 23.02 -32.07
CA ALA A 622 -15.57 24.27 -32.55
C ALA A 622 -14.75 24.89 -33.68
N GLU A 623 -13.43 24.89 -33.54
CA GLU A 623 -12.52 25.36 -34.58
C GLU A 623 -12.61 24.51 -35.87
N GLN A 624 -12.71 23.20 -35.73
CA GLN A 624 -12.91 22.30 -36.87
C GLN A 624 -14.26 22.56 -37.54
N LEU A 625 -15.33 22.76 -36.76
CA LEU A 625 -16.64 23.10 -37.32
C LEU A 625 -16.61 24.46 -38.06
N TYR A 626 -15.95 25.46 -37.49
CA TYR A 626 -15.79 26.75 -38.13
C TYR A 626 -15.05 26.64 -39.44
N LYS A 627 -13.93 25.92 -39.50
CA LYS A 627 -13.18 25.66 -40.73
C LYS A 627 -13.96 24.80 -41.74
N ALA A 628 -14.78 23.87 -41.27
CA ALA A 628 -15.62 23.06 -42.15
C ALA A 628 -16.76 23.89 -42.78
N ASP A 629 -17.29 24.90 -42.06
CA ASP A 629 -18.30 25.80 -42.55
C ASP A 629 -17.71 26.84 -43.57
N GLU A 630 -16.49 27.32 -43.32
CA GLU A 630 -15.78 28.24 -44.23
C GLU A 630 -15.41 27.56 -45.57
N GLY A 631 -15.19 26.22 -45.53
CA GLY A 631 -14.89 25.39 -46.69
C GLY A 631 -13.55 25.78 -47.36
N LEU A 632 -13.13 24.95 -48.34
CA LEU A 632 -11.97 25.25 -49.17
C LEU A 632 -12.46 25.92 -50.46
N ARG A 633 -12.06 27.18 -50.70
CA ARG A 633 -12.47 27.96 -51.90
C ARG A 633 -12.26 27.23 -53.24
N LEU A 634 -11.23 26.40 -53.34
CA LEU A 634 -10.89 25.65 -54.54
C LEU A 634 -11.47 24.20 -54.56
N MET A 635 -12.00 23.70 -53.43
CA MET A 635 -12.55 22.37 -53.28
C MET A 635 -13.83 22.38 -52.43
N PRO A 636 -14.94 22.95 -52.93
CA PRO A 636 -16.16 23.18 -52.11
C PRO A 636 -16.84 21.88 -51.65
N ASN A 637 -16.50 20.74 -52.23
CA ASN A 637 -17.09 19.44 -51.90
C ASN A 637 -16.23 18.60 -50.92
N SER A 638 -15.06 19.10 -50.49
CA SER A 638 -14.23 18.39 -49.53
C SER A 638 -14.81 18.57 -48.09
N LYS A 639 -15.19 17.47 -47.46
CA LYS A 639 -15.62 17.44 -46.08
C LYS A 639 -14.40 17.36 -45.18
N SER A 640 -14.11 18.40 -44.44
CA SER A 640 -13.09 18.35 -43.39
C SER A 640 -13.55 17.42 -42.25
N PRO A 641 -12.70 16.55 -41.72
CA PRO A 641 -13.04 15.70 -40.59
C PRO A 641 -13.30 16.57 -39.31
N VAL A 642 -14.39 16.29 -38.60
CA VAL A 642 -14.78 16.99 -37.39
C VAL A 642 -14.86 15.96 -36.25
N LEU A 643 -14.30 16.27 -35.08
CA LEU A 643 -14.37 15.46 -33.89
C LEU A 643 -15.83 15.21 -33.47
N PRO A 644 -16.19 14.01 -32.96
CA PRO A 644 -17.51 13.73 -32.40
C PRO A 644 -17.81 14.65 -31.19
N LYS A 645 -19.01 14.61 -30.64
CA LYS A 645 -19.28 15.32 -29.38
C LYS A 645 -18.52 14.65 -28.24
N TYR A 646 -18.08 15.42 -27.28
CA TYR A 646 -17.43 14.90 -26.08
C TYR A 646 -18.41 13.99 -25.32
N GLY A 647 -18.01 12.77 -24.98
CA GLY A 647 -18.86 11.78 -24.30
C GLY A 647 -19.72 10.91 -25.24
N ASP A 648 -19.78 11.22 -26.53
CA ASP A 648 -20.26 10.24 -27.49
C ASP A 648 -19.18 9.18 -27.69
N ASP A 649 -19.56 7.90 -27.64
CA ASP A 649 -18.68 6.80 -28.02
C ASP A 649 -18.03 7.14 -29.37
N ILE A 650 -16.71 6.90 -29.46
CA ILE A 650 -16.00 7.07 -30.73
C ILE A 650 -16.63 6.08 -31.71
N ALA A 651 -17.70 6.53 -32.31
CA ALA A 651 -18.38 5.75 -33.30
C ALA A 651 -17.38 5.50 -34.44
N LEU A 652 -17.10 4.23 -34.72
CA LEU A 652 -16.28 3.84 -35.87
C LEU A 652 -16.67 4.67 -37.08
N PRO A 653 -15.72 5.16 -37.88
CA PRO A 653 -16.04 5.85 -39.13
C PRO A 653 -17.09 5.09 -39.91
N PRO A 654 -18.04 5.76 -40.57
CA PRO A 654 -19.16 5.09 -41.23
C PRO A 654 -18.73 3.98 -42.22
N GLU A 655 -17.57 4.13 -42.81
CA GLU A 655 -16.96 3.13 -43.71
C GLU A 655 -16.50 1.88 -42.95
N VAL A 656 -15.89 2.05 -41.75
CA VAL A 656 -15.45 0.96 -40.88
C VAL A 656 -16.67 0.28 -40.24
N ARG A 657 -17.68 1.05 -39.85
CA ARG A 657 -18.95 0.51 -39.30
C ARG A 657 -19.67 -0.34 -40.36
N ALA A 658 -19.75 0.12 -41.60
CA ALA A 658 -20.31 -0.66 -42.71
C ALA A 658 -19.49 -1.90 -43.06
N PHE A 659 -18.18 -1.90 -42.77
CA PHE A 659 -17.32 -3.07 -42.91
C PHE A 659 -17.55 -4.08 -41.80
N VAL A 660 -17.57 -3.62 -40.53
CA VAL A 660 -17.82 -4.47 -39.37
C VAL A 660 -19.22 -5.10 -39.45
N SER A 661 -20.25 -4.34 -39.77
CA SER A 661 -21.62 -4.90 -39.92
C SER A 661 -21.72 -5.98 -41.03
N ARG A 662 -20.93 -5.86 -42.10
CA ARG A 662 -20.85 -6.91 -43.11
C ARG A 662 -20.12 -8.17 -42.64
N LEU A 663 -19.18 -8.05 -41.68
CA LEU A 663 -18.52 -9.22 -41.11
C LEU A 663 -19.38 -9.93 -40.05
N GLU A 664 -20.27 -9.20 -39.40
CA GLU A 664 -21.21 -9.77 -38.42
C GLU A 664 -22.43 -10.46 -39.08
N GLU A 665 -22.71 -10.14 -40.34
CA GLU A 665 -23.75 -10.79 -41.15
C GLU A 665 -23.26 -12.03 -41.93
N GLN A 666 -21.98 -12.38 -41.91
CA GLN A 666 -21.36 -13.60 -42.43
C GLN A 666 -21.07 -14.64 -41.33
#